data_196d69a59b5b4e226fcb451be4c4bffd
#
_entry.id   196d69a59b5b4e226fcb451be4c4bffd
#
_cell.length_a   1.000
_cell.length_b   1.000
_cell.length_c   1.000
_cell.angle_alpha   90.00
_cell.angle_beta   90.00
_cell.angle_gamma   90.00
#
_symmetry.space_group_name_H-M   'P 1'
#
loop_
_entity.id
_entity.type
_entity.pdbx_description
1 polymer ?
#
loop_
_entity_poly.entity_id
_entity_poly.type
_entity_poly.pdbx_seq_one_letter_code
_entity_poly.pdbx_strand_id
1 'polypeptide(L)'
;MTLAPQTQLGRYEIRSLLGAGGMGEVYLAQDTSLHRKVALKVLPADVASNADRMRRFKQEATSAASLNHPNIAHIYEIGQSGDLHFIAMEYVDGPTLRDKIHKEDEELSKLLRTLQHVAEGLAKAHDAGIVHRDLKPDNIMLTSDGHAKILDFGLAKLIEPQTTTNSIPGGEEPTILQPQSTPGLILGTMGYMSPEQAQGKTKQIDHRSDIFSFGCILFEAITGQRPFTGKDHIEVLNKLIREPAPPLSSFDPNASADLQRIVGRCLAKDPEQRYQNIKDVAIELKDVRREMQERGIESTVPPVSSAGSEARTIWKGETTRVQSQPATAESPASASTRASSAEFIVNELKRHKTLTITGAVLVLIVGAAAVFGIRSYLNARGTEAAVESIAVIPFVNQNKDQNAEWISDGLTESIINSLTQVPNLKVIARSSVFRYKGRETDPIAVGKELGVRAVLTGRLMQRDGTMLISAELIDIRDNKQLWGEQYQRQLADMLSVQREIAREITSNLRPTLSGVDQSRMDKQYTASADAYQLYLKGRYYWNKRTPVDLQKAVTFFEQAIEKDPNYALAYSGLADSLALLTAYTNTLPRELMPKAKQAALKALALDDNLAEAHASLGQITSYYDYDFPTAEREYRRAIELNPNYATAHQWLAEHLSAMKRIDEAIVEIQRALDLDPVSVIMNRIYADILMDGSRVDEAIQQYQKTLELDPNFPTAHFFLGRAYEAKGMYDQAVAEYSKSQAINGVSPEEIKKLQETYARSGFRAYVQMNVDQLLAQRNFPPYVLATLYARLDRKEETLMWLEKGYEQRDFRMTLLSVDYEFEKFRSDPRFKELVRRMGLPE
;
A
#
# COMPACT_ATOMS: atom_id res chain seq x y z
N MET A 1 7.15 24.78 19.06
CA MET A 1 7.78 25.27 20.31
C MET A 1 6.67 25.47 21.33
N THR A 2 6.65 24.69 22.38
CA THR A 2 5.64 24.82 23.46
C THR A 2 5.86 26.17 24.17
N LEU A 3 4.81 26.95 24.31
CA LEU A 3 4.86 28.26 24.97
C LEU A 3 5.07 28.09 26.48
N ALA A 4 6.02 28.85 27.04
CA ALA A 4 6.28 28.81 28.46
C ALA A 4 5.16 29.49 29.26
N PRO A 5 4.88 29.05 30.50
CA PRO A 5 4.03 29.80 31.41
C PRO A 5 4.43 31.28 31.50
N GLN A 6 3.45 32.18 31.68
CA GLN A 6 3.59 33.63 31.69
C GLN A 6 3.91 34.28 30.33
N THR A 7 4.01 33.52 29.22
CA THR A 7 4.08 34.10 27.87
C THR A 7 2.77 34.85 27.59
N GLN A 8 2.90 36.10 27.05
CA GLN A 8 1.75 36.89 26.65
C GLN A 8 1.45 36.77 25.15
N LEU A 9 0.22 36.44 24.78
CA LEU A 9 -0.31 36.51 23.43
C LEU A 9 -1.44 37.54 23.38
N GLY A 10 -1.12 38.76 22.99
CA GLY A 10 -2.05 39.88 23.10
C GLY A 10 -2.45 40.14 24.56
N ARG A 11 -3.74 40.06 24.88
CA ARG A 11 -4.26 40.20 26.26
C ARG A 11 -4.31 38.90 27.06
N TYR A 12 -3.88 37.77 26.48
CA TYR A 12 -3.94 36.47 27.12
C TYR A 12 -2.57 36.06 27.67
N GLU A 13 -2.53 35.74 28.96
CA GLU A 13 -1.35 35.25 29.66
C GLU A 13 -1.44 33.73 29.82
N ILE A 14 -0.50 32.98 29.24
CA ILE A 14 -0.42 31.53 29.33
C ILE A 14 -0.19 31.05 30.76
N ARG A 15 -1.00 30.11 31.24
CA ARG A 15 -0.86 29.48 32.56
C ARG A 15 -0.23 28.10 32.50
N SER A 16 -0.82 27.23 31.68
CA SER A 16 -0.33 25.85 31.49
C SER A 16 -0.80 25.29 30.16
N LEU A 17 -0.11 24.27 29.68
CA LEU A 17 -0.54 23.47 28.54
C LEU A 17 -1.71 22.57 29.00
N LEU A 18 -2.82 22.55 28.25
CA LEU A 18 -3.97 21.65 28.46
C LEU A 18 -3.85 20.42 27.56
N GLY A 19 -3.32 20.57 26.33
CA GLY A 19 -3.14 19.47 25.38
C GLY A 19 -2.38 19.90 24.14
N ALA A 20 -1.74 18.96 23.49
CA ALA A 20 -1.06 19.14 22.20
C ALA A 20 -1.50 18.05 21.23
N GLY A 21 -1.75 18.41 19.97
CA GLY A 21 -2.20 17.48 18.93
C GLY A 21 -1.93 17.98 17.52
N GLY A 22 -2.36 17.23 16.51
CA GLY A 22 -2.15 17.58 15.10
C GLY A 22 -2.80 18.90 14.66
N MET A 23 -3.71 19.45 15.45
CA MET A 23 -4.39 20.73 15.20
C MET A 23 -3.83 21.91 16.02
N GLY A 24 -2.67 21.74 16.66
CA GLY A 24 -2.02 22.73 17.48
C GLY A 24 -1.98 22.40 18.96
N GLU A 25 -1.56 23.39 19.74
CA GLU A 25 -1.43 23.30 21.19
C GLU A 25 -2.56 24.12 21.84
N VAL A 26 -3.19 23.56 22.87
CA VAL A 26 -4.25 24.23 23.63
C VAL A 26 -3.71 24.55 25.03
N TYR A 27 -3.84 25.80 25.41
CA TYR A 27 -3.34 26.32 26.68
C TYR A 27 -4.47 26.84 27.56
N LEU A 28 -4.37 26.64 28.86
CA LEU A 28 -5.09 27.44 29.84
C LEU A 28 -4.43 28.83 29.88
N ALA A 29 -5.20 29.87 29.61
CA ALA A 29 -4.72 31.23 29.68
C ALA A 29 -5.66 32.11 30.52
N GLN A 30 -5.13 33.26 31.02
CA GLN A 30 -5.87 34.28 31.72
C GLN A 30 -6.10 35.46 30.79
N ASP A 31 -7.35 35.81 30.50
CA ASP A 31 -7.71 37.08 29.88
C ASP A 31 -7.43 38.21 30.91
N THR A 32 -6.39 38.96 30.69
CA THR A 32 -5.94 40.01 31.63
C THR A 32 -6.88 41.22 31.65
N SER A 33 -7.68 41.41 30.62
CA SER A 33 -8.67 42.51 30.52
C SER A 33 -9.98 42.19 31.22
N LEU A 34 -10.44 40.92 31.12
CA LEU A 34 -11.72 40.47 31.68
C LEU A 34 -11.57 39.60 32.95
N HIS A 35 -10.36 39.35 33.37
CA HIS A 35 -10.00 38.55 34.57
C HIS A 35 -10.65 37.14 34.60
N ARG A 36 -10.80 36.49 33.42
CA ARG A 36 -11.40 35.16 33.30
C ARG A 36 -10.42 34.16 32.73
N LYS A 37 -10.60 32.88 33.05
CA LYS A 37 -9.90 31.75 32.42
C LYS A 37 -10.45 31.54 31.01
N VAL A 38 -9.56 31.25 30.07
CA VAL A 38 -9.90 30.91 28.66
C VAL A 38 -9.05 29.73 28.22
N ALA A 39 -9.58 28.92 27.29
CA ALA A 39 -8.79 27.96 26.53
C ALA A 39 -8.26 28.68 25.28
N LEU A 40 -6.93 28.68 25.11
CA LEU A 40 -6.27 29.34 23.99
C LEU A 40 -5.65 28.28 23.08
N LYS A 41 -6.22 28.09 21.91
CA LYS A 41 -5.73 27.16 20.89
C LYS A 41 -4.80 27.88 19.92
N VAL A 42 -3.52 27.48 19.91
CA VAL A 42 -2.47 28.05 19.06
C VAL A 42 -2.26 27.18 17.83
N LEU A 43 -2.32 27.77 16.66
CA LEU A 43 -2.21 27.04 15.39
C LEU A 43 -0.77 26.62 15.09
N PRO A 44 -0.55 25.46 14.42
CA PRO A 44 0.75 25.06 13.94
C PRO A 44 1.30 26.06 12.88
N ALA A 45 2.63 26.23 12.87
CA ALA A 45 3.30 27.19 11.98
C ALA A 45 3.10 26.88 10.47
N ASP A 46 2.94 25.59 10.12
CA ASP A 46 2.69 25.15 8.74
C ASP A 46 1.27 25.50 8.24
N VAL A 47 0.30 25.61 9.15
CA VAL A 47 -1.04 26.11 8.85
C VAL A 47 -1.02 27.63 8.75
N ALA A 48 -0.31 28.30 9.63
CA ALA A 48 -0.19 29.76 9.69
C ALA A 48 0.54 30.36 8.47
N SER A 49 1.48 29.62 7.87
CA SER A 49 2.26 30.06 6.71
C SER A 49 1.49 30.00 5.37
N ASN A 50 0.35 29.31 5.30
CA ASN A 50 -0.43 29.19 4.07
C ASN A 50 -1.63 30.14 4.05
N ALA A 51 -1.57 31.17 3.18
CA ALA A 51 -2.58 32.22 3.11
C ALA A 51 -4.01 31.71 2.82
N ASP A 52 -4.17 30.70 1.96
CA ASP A 52 -5.48 30.15 1.62
C ASP A 52 -6.05 29.26 2.74
N ARG A 53 -5.19 28.53 3.45
CA ARG A 53 -5.60 27.79 4.67
C ARG A 53 -6.02 28.78 5.76
N MET A 54 -5.25 29.84 5.93
CA MET A 54 -5.54 30.86 6.93
C MET A 54 -6.85 31.62 6.62
N ARG A 55 -7.13 31.93 5.35
CA ARG A 55 -8.39 32.58 4.94
C ARG A 55 -9.61 31.68 5.28
N ARG A 56 -9.53 30.39 4.96
CA ARG A 56 -10.59 29.42 5.27
C ARG A 56 -10.75 29.23 6.78
N PHE A 57 -9.65 29.13 7.50
CA PHE A 57 -9.64 29.06 8.96
C PHE A 57 -10.41 30.24 9.57
N LYS A 58 -10.06 31.48 9.18
CA LYS A 58 -10.77 32.67 9.67
C LYS A 58 -12.25 32.63 9.33
N GLN A 59 -12.63 32.17 8.15
CA GLN A 59 -14.03 32.07 7.73
C GLN A 59 -14.79 31.02 8.56
N GLU A 60 -14.24 29.79 8.73
CA GLU A 60 -14.90 28.72 9.51
C GLU A 60 -14.95 29.06 11.00
N ALA A 61 -13.87 29.57 11.57
CA ALA A 61 -13.84 30.01 12.96
C ALA A 61 -14.81 31.19 13.21
N THR A 62 -14.95 32.13 12.26
CA THR A 62 -15.95 33.22 12.33
C THR A 62 -17.38 32.67 12.29
N SER A 63 -17.65 31.68 11.43
CA SER A 63 -18.96 31.03 11.39
C SER A 63 -19.25 30.30 12.72
N ALA A 64 -18.28 29.55 13.26
CA ALA A 64 -18.43 28.89 14.55
C ALA A 64 -18.60 29.88 15.72
N ALA A 65 -17.94 31.05 15.67
CA ALA A 65 -18.07 32.10 16.69
C ALA A 65 -19.46 32.76 16.72
N SER A 66 -20.24 32.64 15.62
CA SER A 66 -21.63 33.12 15.61
C SER A 66 -22.62 32.21 16.35
N LEU A 67 -22.20 30.99 16.71
CA LEU A 67 -23.03 30.04 17.44
C LEU A 67 -23.13 30.45 18.93
N ASN A 68 -24.36 30.66 19.40
CA ASN A 68 -24.65 30.88 20.82
C ASN A 68 -25.66 29.83 21.30
N HIS A 69 -25.14 28.85 22.05
CA HIS A 69 -25.98 27.78 22.61
C HIS A 69 -25.34 27.22 23.89
N PRO A 70 -26.14 26.86 24.94
CA PRO A 70 -25.59 26.38 26.19
C PRO A 70 -24.69 25.13 26.04
N ASN A 71 -24.91 24.31 25.02
CA ASN A 71 -24.17 23.08 24.77
C ASN A 71 -23.07 23.23 23.70
N ILE A 72 -22.67 24.45 23.34
CA ILE A 72 -21.56 24.75 22.45
C ILE A 72 -20.58 25.65 23.21
N ALA A 73 -19.27 25.34 23.14
CA ALA A 73 -18.25 26.22 23.70
C ALA A 73 -18.15 27.52 22.90
N HIS A 74 -18.21 28.66 23.60
CA HIS A 74 -18.21 29.96 22.95
C HIS A 74 -16.80 30.38 22.50
N ILE A 75 -16.64 30.82 21.26
CA ILE A 75 -15.40 31.43 20.75
C ILE A 75 -15.43 32.93 21.07
N TYR A 76 -14.44 33.42 21.80
CA TYR A 76 -14.36 34.80 22.23
C TYR A 76 -13.58 35.67 21.26
N GLU A 77 -12.51 35.14 20.66
CA GLU A 77 -11.64 35.92 19.79
C GLU A 77 -10.83 35.00 18.87
N ILE A 78 -10.60 35.46 17.63
CA ILE A 78 -9.65 34.90 16.70
C ILE A 78 -8.55 35.94 16.52
N GLY A 79 -7.36 35.70 17.08
CA GLY A 79 -6.29 36.67 17.22
C GLY A 79 -5.00 36.25 16.56
N GLN A 80 -4.08 37.24 16.47
CA GLN A 80 -2.70 37.05 16.05
C GLN A 80 -1.78 37.84 16.98
N SER A 81 -0.66 37.24 17.39
CA SER A 81 0.38 37.88 18.18
C SER A 81 1.75 37.47 17.61
N GLY A 82 2.46 38.43 16.97
CA GLY A 82 3.63 38.12 16.16
C GLY A 82 3.26 37.18 15.01
N ASP A 83 4.00 36.09 14.86
CA ASP A 83 3.75 35.04 13.85
C ASP A 83 2.77 33.95 14.31
N LEU A 84 2.27 34.06 15.56
CA LEU A 84 1.36 33.05 16.13
C LEU A 84 -0.09 33.46 15.94
N HIS A 85 -0.88 32.57 15.36
CA HIS A 85 -2.34 32.69 15.26
C HIS A 85 -3.01 31.83 16.33
N PHE A 86 -4.08 32.32 16.94
CA PHE A 86 -4.77 31.64 18.03
C PHE A 86 -6.28 31.86 18.01
N ILE A 87 -7.01 30.92 18.63
CA ILE A 87 -8.42 31.08 19.02
C ILE A 87 -8.51 31.09 20.53
N ALA A 88 -9.14 32.13 21.08
CA ALA A 88 -9.53 32.17 22.49
C ALA A 88 -10.98 31.73 22.63
N MET A 89 -11.22 30.71 23.44
CA MET A 89 -12.54 30.12 23.63
C MET A 89 -12.87 29.86 25.11
N GLU A 90 -14.10 29.53 25.37
CA GLU A 90 -14.60 29.17 26.70
C GLU A 90 -13.76 28.03 27.29
N TYR A 91 -13.21 28.25 28.48
CA TYR A 91 -12.57 27.19 29.25
C TYR A 91 -13.65 26.44 30.05
N VAL A 92 -13.80 25.17 29.77
CA VAL A 92 -14.74 24.27 30.46
C VAL A 92 -13.97 23.53 31.54
N ASP A 93 -14.33 23.77 32.81
CA ASP A 93 -13.68 23.13 33.97
C ASP A 93 -14.39 21.82 34.27
N GLY A 94 -13.92 20.72 33.69
CA GLY A 94 -14.54 19.41 33.91
C GLY A 94 -13.93 18.31 33.02
N PRO A 95 -14.41 17.08 33.18
CA PRO A 95 -13.90 15.93 32.40
C PRO A 95 -14.46 15.90 30.96
N THR A 96 -13.79 15.14 30.09
CA THR A 96 -14.32 14.82 28.77
C THR A 96 -15.43 13.76 28.87
N LEU A 97 -16.24 13.65 27.84
CA LEU A 97 -17.23 12.57 27.74
C LEU A 97 -16.54 11.21 27.68
N ARG A 98 -15.34 11.12 27.12
CA ARG A 98 -14.51 9.91 27.11
C ARG A 98 -14.23 9.42 28.53
N ASP A 99 -13.81 10.34 29.42
CA ASP A 99 -13.52 10.02 30.83
C ASP A 99 -14.75 9.52 31.55
N LYS A 100 -15.95 9.96 31.13
CA LYS A 100 -17.22 9.54 31.73
C LYS A 100 -17.72 8.21 31.21
N ILE A 101 -17.58 7.92 29.90
CA ILE A 101 -18.00 6.65 29.30
C ILE A 101 -17.22 5.47 29.92
N HIS A 102 -15.95 5.65 30.24
CA HIS A 102 -15.09 4.59 30.76
C HIS A 102 -14.95 4.57 32.29
N LYS A 103 -15.81 5.30 32.97
CA LYS A 103 -15.83 5.29 34.44
C LYS A 103 -16.79 4.20 34.98
N GLU A 104 -16.29 3.35 35.89
CA GLU A 104 -17.00 2.14 36.35
C GLU A 104 -18.39 2.36 36.97
N ASP A 105 -18.67 3.55 37.49
CA ASP A 105 -19.93 3.84 38.24
C ASP A 105 -20.82 4.90 37.54
N GLU A 106 -20.67 5.16 36.23
CA GLU A 106 -21.49 6.18 35.60
C GLU A 106 -22.84 5.59 35.13
N GLU A 107 -23.94 6.17 35.62
CA GLU A 107 -25.30 5.73 35.25
C GLU A 107 -25.63 6.02 33.79
N LEU A 108 -26.14 5.02 33.06
CA LEU A 108 -26.55 5.17 31.65
C LEU A 108 -27.54 6.34 31.46
N SER A 109 -28.47 6.56 32.44
CA SER A 109 -29.43 7.67 32.39
C SER A 109 -28.76 9.05 32.33
N LYS A 110 -27.60 9.22 33.01
CA LYS A 110 -26.79 10.45 32.96
C LYS A 110 -26.06 10.61 31.66
N LEU A 111 -25.49 9.51 31.11
CA LEU A 111 -24.85 9.54 29.79
C LEU A 111 -25.86 9.87 28.67
N LEU A 112 -27.07 9.29 28.73
CA LEU A 112 -28.13 9.61 27.76
C LEU A 112 -28.60 11.08 27.88
N ARG A 113 -28.61 11.64 29.07
CA ARG A 113 -28.91 13.07 29.28
C ARG A 113 -27.81 13.95 28.64
N THR A 114 -26.56 13.59 28.85
CA THR A 114 -25.42 14.27 28.24
C THR A 114 -25.48 14.23 26.73
N LEU A 115 -25.79 13.06 26.15
CA LEU A 115 -25.93 12.89 24.71
C LEU A 115 -27.16 13.64 24.15
N GLN A 116 -28.25 13.74 24.87
CA GLN A 116 -29.36 14.60 24.50
C GLN A 116 -28.90 16.07 24.36
N HIS A 117 -28.13 16.60 25.32
CA HIS A 117 -27.59 17.96 25.26
C HIS A 117 -26.64 18.14 24.06
N VAL A 118 -25.82 17.11 23.74
CA VAL A 118 -24.97 17.12 22.57
C VAL A 118 -25.79 17.18 21.27
N ALA A 119 -26.84 16.37 21.16
CA ALA A 119 -27.73 16.38 20.01
C ALA A 119 -28.46 17.73 19.83
N GLU A 120 -28.87 18.39 20.94
CA GLU A 120 -29.46 19.74 20.93
C GLU A 120 -28.44 20.80 20.45
N GLY A 121 -27.19 20.72 20.90
CA GLY A 121 -26.09 21.58 20.44
C GLY A 121 -25.79 21.41 18.94
N LEU A 122 -25.70 20.16 18.49
CA LEU A 122 -25.50 19.84 17.06
C LEU A 122 -26.68 20.33 16.22
N ALA A 123 -27.93 20.17 16.66
CA ALA A 123 -29.11 20.68 15.95
C ALA A 123 -29.01 22.19 15.71
N LYS A 124 -28.58 22.96 16.71
CA LYS A 124 -28.35 24.40 16.58
C LYS A 124 -27.27 24.76 15.55
N ALA A 125 -26.18 24.00 15.51
CA ALA A 125 -25.12 24.20 14.55
C ALA A 125 -25.56 23.84 13.11
N HIS A 126 -26.27 22.71 12.95
CA HIS A 126 -26.81 22.26 11.67
C HIS A 126 -27.83 23.25 11.10
N ASP A 127 -28.72 23.84 11.93
CA ASP A 127 -29.65 24.90 11.52
C ASP A 127 -28.93 26.15 11.01
N ALA A 128 -27.70 26.41 11.47
CA ALA A 128 -26.84 27.48 10.99
C ALA A 128 -25.96 27.07 9.77
N GLY A 129 -26.13 25.85 9.23
CA GLY A 129 -25.37 25.33 8.12
C GLY A 129 -23.94 24.89 8.50
N ILE A 130 -23.64 24.70 9.80
CA ILE A 130 -22.33 24.35 10.31
C ILE A 130 -22.30 22.86 10.67
N VAL A 131 -21.40 22.10 10.06
CA VAL A 131 -21.16 20.67 10.29
C VAL A 131 -19.87 20.51 11.09
N HIS A 132 -19.90 19.68 12.14
CA HIS A 132 -18.77 19.50 13.06
C HIS A 132 -17.60 18.73 12.42
N ARG A 133 -17.87 17.62 11.75
CA ARG A 133 -16.94 16.77 10.98
C ARG A 133 -15.88 15.99 11.76
N ASP A 134 -15.60 16.31 13.01
CA ASP A 134 -14.69 15.58 13.91
C ASP A 134 -15.35 15.35 15.29
N LEU A 135 -16.61 14.94 15.27
CA LEU A 135 -17.34 14.66 16.52
C LEU A 135 -16.83 13.36 17.14
N LYS A 136 -16.36 13.48 18.39
CA LYS A 136 -15.84 12.37 19.21
C LYS A 136 -15.95 12.68 20.70
N PRO A 137 -15.87 11.69 21.58
CA PRO A 137 -16.02 11.91 23.03
C PRO A 137 -15.00 12.89 23.62
N ASP A 138 -13.80 13.00 23.01
CA ASP A 138 -12.74 13.94 23.44
C ASP A 138 -13.10 15.41 23.17
N ASN A 139 -13.94 15.68 22.17
CA ASN A 139 -14.40 17.03 21.79
C ASN A 139 -15.69 17.42 22.51
N ILE A 140 -16.10 16.66 23.53
CA ILE A 140 -17.27 16.94 24.35
C ILE A 140 -16.84 17.01 25.81
N MET A 141 -16.95 18.17 26.44
CA MET A 141 -16.63 18.37 27.84
C MET A 141 -17.89 18.51 28.69
N LEU A 142 -17.81 18.14 29.96
CA LEU A 142 -18.90 18.32 30.91
C LEU A 142 -18.53 19.39 31.94
N THR A 143 -19.42 20.34 32.11
CA THR A 143 -19.31 21.33 33.20
C THR A 143 -19.54 20.69 34.57
N SER A 144 -19.15 21.37 35.66
CA SER A 144 -19.35 20.92 37.03
C SER A 144 -20.81 20.68 37.42
N ASP A 145 -21.76 21.32 36.76
CA ASP A 145 -23.21 21.17 36.88
C ASP A 145 -23.81 20.13 35.92
N GLY A 146 -22.95 19.39 35.17
CA GLY A 146 -23.36 18.28 34.33
C GLY A 146 -23.93 18.62 32.96
N HIS A 147 -23.71 19.86 32.45
CA HIS A 147 -24.06 20.23 31.12
C HIS A 147 -22.94 19.85 30.10
N ALA A 148 -23.32 19.30 28.96
CA ALA A 148 -22.37 19.02 27.87
C ALA A 148 -22.01 20.31 27.12
N LYS A 149 -20.77 20.46 26.73
CA LYS A 149 -20.23 21.51 25.88
C LYS A 149 -19.45 20.88 24.71
N ILE A 150 -19.87 21.11 23.47
CA ILE A 150 -19.20 20.68 22.27
C ILE A 150 -18.08 21.67 21.93
N LEU A 151 -16.88 21.16 21.67
CA LEU A 151 -15.69 21.93 21.31
C LEU A 151 -15.38 21.80 19.82
N ASP A 152 -14.57 22.72 19.24
CA ASP A 152 -13.86 22.60 17.97
C ASP A 152 -14.71 22.34 16.71
N PHE A 153 -15.82 23.06 16.51
CA PHE A 153 -16.62 22.99 15.29
C PHE A 153 -15.82 23.35 14.02
N GLY A 154 -15.85 22.47 13.02
CA GLY A 154 -15.46 22.76 11.63
C GLY A 154 -13.94 22.91 11.37
N LEU A 155 -13.08 22.93 12.39
CA LEU A 155 -11.65 23.21 12.24
C LEU A 155 -10.84 22.08 11.59
N ALA A 156 -11.41 20.89 11.43
CA ALA A 156 -10.75 19.71 10.86
C ALA A 156 -10.47 19.83 9.35
N LYS A 157 -11.26 20.62 8.62
CA LYS A 157 -11.14 20.82 7.16
C LYS A 157 -9.85 21.53 6.71
N LEU A 158 -9.12 22.12 7.65
CA LEU A 158 -7.93 22.93 7.37
C LEU A 158 -6.65 22.14 7.21
N ILE A 159 -6.66 20.87 7.62
CA ILE A 159 -5.50 19.99 7.62
C ILE A 159 -5.53 19.03 6.41
N GLU A 160 -6.68 18.85 5.76
CA GLU A 160 -6.76 18.05 4.53
C GLU A 160 -6.07 18.75 3.36
N PRO A 161 -5.09 18.09 2.69
CA PRO A 161 -4.58 18.58 1.42
C PRO A 161 -5.72 18.56 0.39
N GLN A 162 -6.17 19.73 -0.06
CA GLN A 162 -7.16 19.78 -1.13
C GLN A 162 -6.52 19.35 -2.45
N THR A 163 -6.98 18.22 -2.96
CA THR A 163 -7.00 17.98 -4.40
C THR A 163 -8.02 18.96 -5.01
N THR A 164 -7.53 19.99 -5.65
CA THR A 164 -8.34 20.87 -6.50
C THR A 164 -8.86 20.06 -7.68
N THR A 165 -10.08 19.55 -7.57
CA THR A 165 -10.79 18.99 -8.72
C THR A 165 -11.57 20.11 -9.39
N ASN A 166 -11.06 20.59 -10.52
CA ASN A 166 -11.92 21.23 -11.52
C ASN A 166 -12.78 20.16 -12.18
N SER A 167 -14.08 20.38 -12.11
CA SER A 167 -15.14 19.48 -12.52
C SER A 167 -15.13 19.19 -14.02
N ILE A 168 -15.12 17.91 -14.39
CA ILE A 168 -15.71 17.40 -15.64
C ILE A 168 -16.77 16.37 -15.21
N PRO A 169 -17.99 16.42 -15.75
CA PRO A 169 -19.10 15.57 -15.30
C PRO A 169 -18.99 14.16 -15.90
N GLY A 170 -19.10 13.16 -15.05
CA GLY A 170 -19.39 11.77 -15.43
C GLY A 170 -18.26 10.79 -15.13
N GLY A 171 -18.37 10.06 -14.04
CA GLY A 171 -17.55 8.90 -13.69
C GLY A 171 -17.43 8.72 -12.18
N GLU A 172 -18.27 7.86 -11.63
CA GLU A 172 -18.17 7.44 -10.23
C GLU A 172 -17.06 6.39 -10.10
N GLU A 173 -16.04 6.66 -9.27
CA GLU A 173 -15.30 5.59 -8.58
C GLU A 173 -14.65 6.10 -7.29
N PRO A 174 -14.60 5.29 -6.21
CA PRO A 174 -14.25 5.75 -4.87
C PRO A 174 -12.73 5.79 -4.66
N THR A 175 -12.21 6.98 -4.39
CA THR A 175 -10.81 7.17 -3.98
C THR A 175 -10.69 7.00 -2.46
N ILE A 176 -9.98 5.98 -2.02
CA ILE A 176 -9.63 5.78 -0.60
C ILE A 176 -8.52 6.77 -0.24
N LEU A 177 -8.82 7.67 0.71
CA LEU A 177 -7.85 8.60 1.28
C LEU A 177 -6.74 7.85 2.01
N GLN A 178 -5.47 8.07 1.61
CA GLN A 178 -4.32 7.74 2.44
C GLN A 178 -4.03 8.91 3.38
N PRO A 179 -4.14 8.76 4.69
CA PRO A 179 -3.66 9.79 5.63
C PRO A 179 -2.14 9.68 5.78
N GLN A 180 -1.40 10.68 5.34
CA GLN A 180 -0.04 10.89 5.85
C GLN A 180 -0.15 11.39 7.29
N SER A 181 0.07 10.50 8.24
CA SER A 181 0.01 10.81 9.66
C SER A 181 1.22 10.28 10.39
N THR A 182 1.81 11.11 11.17
CA THR A 182 2.89 10.82 12.13
C THR A 182 2.48 9.66 13.06
N PRO A 183 3.33 8.65 13.29
CA PRO A 183 2.99 7.50 14.13
C PRO A 183 2.82 7.93 15.59
N GLY A 184 1.67 7.65 16.14
CA GLY A 184 1.43 7.74 17.60
C GLY A 184 0.17 8.46 18.07
N LEU A 185 -0.47 9.35 17.27
CA LEU A 185 -1.56 10.21 17.74
C LEU A 185 -2.94 9.98 17.10
N ILE A 186 -3.12 9.04 16.17
CA ILE A 186 -4.36 8.95 15.35
C ILE A 186 -5.22 7.71 15.63
N LEU A 187 -4.80 6.81 16.49
CA LEU A 187 -5.54 5.56 16.75
C LEU A 187 -6.97 5.79 17.30
N GLY A 188 -7.26 6.95 17.90
CA GLY A 188 -8.53 7.27 18.53
C GLY A 188 -9.62 7.86 17.61
N THR A 189 -9.27 8.58 16.57
CA THR A 189 -10.22 9.42 15.82
C THR A 189 -10.97 8.67 14.71
N MET A 190 -10.37 7.69 14.07
CA MET A 190 -10.94 7.00 12.90
C MET A 190 -12.23 6.23 13.20
N GLY A 191 -12.40 5.71 14.42
CA GLY A 191 -13.59 4.93 14.81
C GLY A 191 -14.92 5.70 14.87
N TYR A 192 -14.91 7.01 14.70
CA TYR A 192 -16.10 7.87 14.72
C TYR A 192 -16.41 8.53 13.37
N MET A 193 -15.55 8.35 12.36
CA MET A 193 -15.80 8.89 11.02
C MET A 193 -17.04 8.27 10.40
N SER A 194 -17.75 9.04 9.59
CA SER A 194 -18.82 8.50 8.76
C SER A 194 -18.27 7.74 7.54
N PRO A 195 -19.03 6.80 6.94
CA PRO A 195 -18.62 6.08 5.73
C PRO A 195 -18.19 7.01 4.58
N GLU A 196 -18.89 8.11 4.37
CA GLU A 196 -18.57 9.12 3.34
C GLU A 196 -17.28 9.89 3.65
N GLN A 197 -16.97 10.14 4.93
CA GLN A 197 -15.67 10.68 5.33
C GLN A 197 -14.54 9.67 5.11
N ALA A 198 -14.75 8.42 5.51
CA ALA A 198 -13.79 7.34 5.34
C ALA A 198 -13.49 7.03 3.86
N GLN A 199 -14.46 7.27 2.97
CA GLN A 199 -14.32 7.12 1.52
C GLN A 199 -13.75 8.36 0.83
N GLY A 200 -13.47 9.45 1.55
CA GLY A 200 -12.99 10.69 0.96
C GLY A 200 -13.99 11.44 0.08
N LYS A 201 -15.27 11.13 0.19
CA LYS A 201 -16.35 11.76 -0.61
C LYS A 201 -16.71 13.15 -0.08
N THR A 202 -15.78 14.09 -0.16
CA THR A 202 -15.87 15.43 0.43
C THR A 202 -17.14 16.21 0.03
N LYS A 203 -17.68 15.96 -1.18
CA LYS A 203 -18.94 16.59 -1.68
C LYS A 203 -20.20 16.00 -1.05
N GLN A 204 -20.12 14.81 -0.43
CA GLN A 204 -21.26 14.13 0.21
C GLN A 204 -21.27 14.30 1.74
N ILE A 205 -20.27 14.98 2.30
CA ILE A 205 -20.18 15.25 3.74
C ILE A 205 -21.10 16.41 4.09
N ASP A 206 -22.22 16.09 4.75
CA ASP A 206 -23.20 17.03 5.29
C ASP A 206 -23.46 16.78 6.79
N HIS A 207 -24.49 17.39 7.36
CA HIS A 207 -24.87 17.24 8.75
C HIS A 207 -25.20 15.79 9.17
N ARG A 208 -25.52 14.89 8.23
CA ARG A 208 -25.79 13.47 8.49
C ARG A 208 -24.50 12.68 8.77
N SER A 209 -23.34 13.23 8.41
CA SER A 209 -22.05 12.70 8.83
C SER A 209 -21.85 12.84 10.35
N ASP A 210 -22.25 13.97 10.94
CA ASP A 210 -22.23 14.16 12.40
C ASP A 210 -23.23 13.22 13.12
N ILE A 211 -24.39 12.92 12.48
CA ILE A 211 -25.36 11.94 13.01
C ILE A 211 -24.76 10.55 13.11
N PHE A 212 -23.95 10.14 12.11
CA PHE A 212 -23.25 8.86 12.18
C PHE A 212 -22.22 8.86 13.31
N SER A 213 -21.38 9.90 13.42
CA SER A 213 -20.39 10.05 14.48
C SER A 213 -21.07 10.06 15.87
N PHE A 214 -22.21 10.73 15.99
CA PHE A 214 -23.04 10.70 17.19
C PHE A 214 -23.55 9.29 17.51
N GLY A 215 -23.97 8.53 16.50
CA GLY A 215 -24.37 7.12 16.64
C GLY A 215 -23.22 6.24 17.18
N CYS A 216 -21.98 6.47 16.75
CA CYS A 216 -20.80 5.77 17.29
C CYS A 216 -20.59 6.10 18.78
N ILE A 217 -20.74 7.37 19.17
CA ILE A 217 -20.60 7.80 20.56
C ILE A 217 -21.74 7.22 21.42
N LEU A 218 -22.96 7.21 20.91
CA LEU A 218 -24.13 6.64 21.60
C LEU A 218 -23.93 5.13 21.82
N PHE A 219 -23.47 4.40 20.82
CA PHE A 219 -23.16 2.98 20.94
C PHE A 219 -22.11 2.73 22.02
N GLU A 220 -21.00 3.51 22.01
CA GLU A 220 -19.92 3.39 22.98
C GLU A 220 -20.40 3.74 24.40
N ALA A 221 -21.26 4.73 24.56
CA ALA A 221 -21.84 5.10 25.84
C ALA A 221 -22.73 4.01 26.44
N ILE A 222 -23.41 3.21 25.61
CA ILE A 222 -24.28 2.11 26.05
C ILE A 222 -23.48 0.84 26.35
N THR A 223 -22.47 0.53 25.53
CA THR A 223 -21.78 -0.77 25.56
C THR A 223 -20.41 -0.72 26.20
N GLY A 224 -19.85 0.46 26.45
CA GLY A 224 -18.45 0.67 26.81
C GLY A 224 -17.45 0.36 25.69
N GLN A 225 -17.91 0.01 24.48
CA GLN A 225 -17.07 -0.38 23.34
C GLN A 225 -17.49 0.37 22.06
N ARG A 226 -16.54 0.61 21.16
CA ARG A 226 -16.84 1.24 19.87
C ARG A 226 -17.53 0.26 18.93
N PRO A 227 -18.46 0.72 18.08
CA PRO A 227 -19.17 -0.17 17.14
C PRO A 227 -18.27 -0.77 16.06
N PHE A 228 -17.21 -0.07 15.70
CA PHE A 228 -16.27 -0.50 14.68
C PHE A 228 -14.86 -0.51 15.26
N THR A 229 -14.38 -1.71 15.57
CA THR A 229 -13.04 -1.97 16.10
C THR A 229 -12.31 -2.93 15.20
N GLY A 230 -10.99 -2.81 15.07
CA GLY A 230 -10.18 -3.68 14.27
C GLY A 230 -8.75 -3.68 14.78
N LYS A 231 -7.96 -4.63 14.31
CA LYS A 231 -6.55 -4.76 14.66
C LYS A 231 -5.69 -3.65 14.06
N ASP A 232 -6.16 -3.07 12.94
CA ASP A 232 -5.52 -1.94 12.28
C ASP A 232 -6.55 -0.92 11.72
N HIS A 233 -6.04 0.19 11.18
CA HIS A 233 -6.85 1.26 10.62
C HIS A 233 -7.69 0.83 9.42
N ILE A 234 -7.18 -0.11 8.62
CA ILE A 234 -7.83 -0.56 7.39
C ILE A 234 -9.02 -1.45 7.74
N GLU A 235 -8.86 -2.33 8.74
CA GLU A 235 -9.96 -3.16 9.24
C GLU A 235 -11.08 -2.28 9.81
N VAL A 236 -10.72 -1.27 10.63
CA VAL A 236 -11.69 -0.29 11.16
C VAL A 236 -12.41 0.44 10.03
N LEU A 237 -11.67 0.94 9.03
CA LEU A 237 -12.26 1.63 7.88
C LEU A 237 -13.14 0.70 7.04
N ASN A 238 -12.72 -0.54 6.78
CA ASN A 238 -13.53 -1.51 6.06
C ASN A 238 -14.83 -1.84 6.78
N LYS A 239 -14.79 -2.08 8.10
CA LYS A 239 -15.99 -2.30 8.91
C LYS A 239 -16.89 -1.07 8.91
N LEU A 240 -16.31 0.10 9.07
CA LEU A 240 -17.01 1.38 9.06
C LEU A 240 -17.71 1.63 7.72
N ILE A 241 -17.09 1.29 6.59
CA ILE A 241 -17.65 1.50 5.25
C ILE A 241 -18.66 0.40 4.88
N ARG A 242 -18.41 -0.87 5.23
CA ARG A 242 -19.10 -2.02 4.64
C ARG A 242 -19.92 -2.86 5.62
N GLU A 243 -19.49 -2.98 6.88
CA GLU A 243 -20.16 -3.88 7.84
C GLU A 243 -21.22 -3.13 8.65
N PRO A 244 -22.42 -3.72 8.87
CA PRO A 244 -23.39 -3.14 9.77
C PRO A 244 -22.83 -3.04 11.19
N ALA A 245 -23.32 -2.08 11.98
CA ALA A 245 -22.97 -2.03 13.40
C ALA A 245 -23.50 -3.27 14.11
N PRO A 246 -22.72 -3.85 15.03
CA PRO A 246 -23.20 -4.99 15.82
C PRO A 246 -24.44 -4.61 16.64
N PRO A 247 -25.38 -5.53 16.88
CA PRO A 247 -26.57 -5.21 17.67
C PRO A 247 -26.21 -4.97 19.13
N LEU A 248 -26.85 -4.00 19.78
CA LEU A 248 -26.66 -3.71 21.22
C LEU A 248 -26.91 -4.93 22.11
N SER A 249 -27.87 -5.77 21.73
CA SER A 249 -28.19 -7.01 22.44
C SER A 249 -27.01 -8.01 22.55
N SER A 250 -25.98 -7.87 21.72
CA SER A 250 -24.76 -8.68 21.83
C SER A 250 -23.85 -8.24 22.99
N PHE A 251 -24.05 -7.04 23.52
CA PHE A 251 -23.26 -6.45 24.60
C PHE A 251 -24.08 -6.27 25.88
N ASP A 252 -25.34 -5.86 25.74
CA ASP A 252 -26.31 -5.77 26.83
C ASP A 252 -27.64 -6.43 26.41
N PRO A 253 -27.91 -7.65 26.91
CA PRO A 253 -29.17 -8.36 26.61
C PRO A 253 -30.44 -7.61 27.03
N ASN A 254 -30.30 -6.63 27.93
CA ASN A 254 -31.42 -5.82 28.45
C ASN A 254 -31.57 -4.47 27.73
N ALA A 255 -30.73 -4.19 26.74
CA ALA A 255 -30.83 -2.95 25.98
C ALA A 255 -32.22 -2.76 25.38
N SER A 256 -32.81 -1.58 25.58
CA SER A 256 -34.17 -1.33 25.10
C SER A 256 -34.26 -1.38 23.57
N ALA A 257 -35.39 -1.86 23.03
CA ALA A 257 -35.63 -1.92 21.61
C ALA A 257 -35.54 -0.52 20.93
N ASP A 258 -35.90 0.52 21.68
CA ASP A 258 -35.82 1.90 21.20
C ASP A 258 -34.38 2.39 21.09
N LEU A 259 -33.49 2.08 22.05
CA LEU A 259 -32.07 2.37 21.95
C LEU A 259 -31.44 1.60 20.76
N GLN A 260 -31.78 0.33 20.57
CA GLN A 260 -31.33 -0.45 19.41
C GLN A 260 -31.75 0.19 18.09
N ARG A 261 -33.00 0.69 17.99
CA ARG A 261 -33.53 1.36 16.81
C ARG A 261 -32.83 2.70 16.55
N ILE A 262 -32.64 3.53 17.60
CA ILE A 262 -31.96 4.83 17.48
C ILE A 262 -30.53 4.64 16.99
N VAL A 263 -29.75 3.76 17.63
CA VAL A 263 -28.36 3.47 17.25
C VAL A 263 -28.30 2.89 15.84
N GLY A 264 -29.14 1.90 15.51
CA GLY A 264 -29.16 1.29 14.18
C GLY A 264 -29.43 2.29 13.08
N ARG A 265 -30.36 3.25 13.32
CA ARG A 265 -30.67 4.30 12.35
C ARG A 265 -29.57 5.36 12.23
N CYS A 266 -28.94 5.76 13.32
CA CYS A 266 -27.78 6.66 13.28
C CYS A 266 -26.61 6.03 12.51
N LEU A 267 -26.34 4.72 12.71
CA LEU A 267 -25.22 4.00 12.13
C LEU A 267 -25.51 3.37 10.75
N ALA A 268 -26.64 3.70 10.11
CA ALA A 268 -26.90 3.27 8.74
C ALA A 268 -25.81 3.78 7.78
N LYS A 269 -25.34 2.90 6.87
CA LYS A 269 -24.24 3.22 5.94
C LYS A 269 -24.65 4.26 4.92
N ASP A 270 -25.85 4.14 4.41
CA ASP A 270 -26.45 5.11 3.49
C ASP A 270 -26.98 6.34 4.28
N PRO A 271 -26.51 7.57 4.01
CA PRO A 271 -27.02 8.78 4.66
C PRO A 271 -28.53 8.97 4.54
N GLU A 272 -29.17 8.48 3.47
CA GLU A 272 -30.63 8.59 3.28
C GLU A 272 -31.43 7.71 4.26
N GLN A 273 -30.81 6.67 4.81
CA GLN A 273 -31.42 5.77 5.79
C GLN A 273 -31.20 6.24 7.23
N ARG A 274 -30.38 7.27 7.45
CA ARG A 274 -30.17 7.87 8.79
C ARG A 274 -31.30 8.81 9.16
N TYR A 275 -31.26 9.31 10.39
CA TYR A 275 -32.03 10.50 10.72
C TYR A 275 -31.64 11.65 9.79
N GLN A 276 -32.62 12.41 9.31
CA GLN A 276 -32.38 13.57 8.46
C GLN A 276 -32.18 14.85 9.29
N ASN A 277 -32.50 14.80 10.58
CA ASN A 277 -32.22 15.86 11.54
C ASN A 277 -31.82 15.28 12.87
N ILE A 278 -30.71 15.75 13.46
CA ILE A 278 -30.22 15.30 14.78
C ILE A 278 -31.19 15.70 15.92
N LYS A 279 -32.05 16.66 15.70
CA LYS A 279 -33.09 17.07 16.64
C LYS A 279 -34.08 15.93 16.94
N ASP A 280 -34.39 15.11 15.94
CA ASP A 280 -35.26 13.94 16.10
C ASP A 280 -34.60 12.92 17.07
N VAL A 281 -33.29 12.73 16.95
CA VAL A 281 -32.52 11.88 17.88
C VAL A 281 -32.59 12.44 19.31
N ALA A 282 -32.47 13.76 19.48
CA ALA A 282 -32.57 14.40 20.80
C ALA A 282 -33.93 14.14 21.46
N ILE A 283 -35.03 14.22 20.67
CA ILE A 283 -36.40 13.98 21.13
C ILE A 283 -36.56 12.51 21.55
N GLU A 284 -36.14 11.56 20.69
CA GLU A 284 -36.27 10.13 20.99
C GLU A 284 -35.42 9.71 22.21
N LEU A 285 -34.22 10.25 22.37
CA LEU A 285 -33.39 10.00 23.57
C LEU A 285 -34.06 10.53 24.86
N LYS A 286 -34.76 11.67 24.79
CA LYS A 286 -35.52 12.23 25.90
C LYS A 286 -36.67 11.30 26.30
N ASP A 287 -37.37 10.74 25.31
CA ASP A 287 -38.51 9.84 25.57
C ASP A 287 -38.01 8.50 26.15
N VAL A 288 -36.96 7.91 25.60
CA VAL A 288 -36.35 6.68 26.17
C VAL A 288 -35.91 6.91 27.60
N ARG A 289 -35.29 8.03 27.91
CA ARG A 289 -34.84 8.34 29.27
C ARG A 289 -35.99 8.50 30.24
N ARG A 290 -37.10 9.12 29.78
CA ARG A 290 -38.35 9.23 30.61
C ARG A 290 -38.91 7.84 30.91
N GLU A 291 -38.99 6.95 29.92
CA GLU A 291 -39.46 5.58 30.10
C GLU A 291 -38.56 4.77 31.07
N MET A 292 -37.23 4.96 30.98
CA MET A 292 -36.30 4.31 31.92
C MET A 292 -36.52 4.78 33.36
N GLN A 293 -36.79 6.06 33.57
CA GLN A 293 -37.09 6.61 34.90
C GLN A 293 -38.43 6.09 35.46
N GLU A 294 -39.45 5.95 34.60
CA GLU A 294 -40.76 5.43 34.97
C GLU A 294 -40.71 3.92 35.28
N ARG A 295 -39.82 3.17 34.67
CA ARG A 295 -39.66 1.71 34.95
C ARG A 295 -38.72 1.39 36.12
N GLY A 296 -38.02 2.39 36.68
CA GLY A 296 -37.08 2.22 37.79
C GLY A 296 -35.86 1.39 37.48
N ILE A 297 -35.49 1.30 36.20
CA ILE A 297 -34.34 0.52 35.76
C ILE A 297 -33.09 1.42 35.74
N GLU A 298 -32.31 1.38 36.83
CA GLU A 298 -30.93 1.89 36.83
C GLU A 298 -30.00 0.78 36.37
N SER A 299 -29.39 0.94 35.20
CA SER A 299 -28.32 0.04 34.73
C SER A 299 -26.97 0.77 34.79
N THR A 300 -26.05 0.20 35.54
CA THR A 300 -24.63 0.59 35.51
C THR A 300 -23.97 0.00 34.29
N VAL A 301 -23.08 0.76 33.66
CA VAL A 301 -22.26 0.28 32.53
C VAL A 301 -21.35 -0.86 33.05
N PRO A 302 -21.32 -2.05 32.36
CA PRO A 302 -20.47 -3.14 32.81
C PRO A 302 -18.99 -2.79 32.68
N PRO A 303 -18.14 -3.16 33.66
CA PRO A 303 -16.71 -2.91 33.55
C PRO A 303 -16.08 -3.73 32.43
N VAL A 304 -15.14 -3.13 31.69
CA VAL A 304 -14.30 -3.82 30.70
C VAL A 304 -13.38 -4.78 31.43
N SER A 305 -13.75 -6.08 31.48
CA SER A 305 -12.87 -7.11 32.02
C SER A 305 -11.81 -7.50 31.00
N SER A 306 -10.58 -7.06 31.25
CA SER A 306 -9.37 -7.71 30.75
C SER A 306 -9.19 -9.02 31.53
N ALA A 307 -9.52 -10.15 30.99
CA ALA A 307 -9.14 -11.43 31.58
C ALA A 307 -8.88 -12.46 30.48
N GLY A 308 -7.65 -12.81 30.41
CA GLY A 308 -7.26 -14.12 29.93
C GLY A 308 -7.57 -15.19 30.96
N SER A 309 -7.53 -16.42 30.49
CA SER A 309 -7.33 -17.67 31.22
C SER A 309 -8.56 -18.44 31.72
N GLU A 310 -8.71 -19.57 31.06
CA GLU A 310 -9.04 -20.91 31.58
C GLU A 310 -10.20 -21.08 32.54
N ALA A 311 -11.24 -21.79 32.09
CA ALA A 311 -11.85 -22.82 32.93
C ALA A 311 -12.57 -23.88 32.07
N ARG A 312 -12.05 -25.08 32.14
CA ARG A 312 -12.72 -26.36 31.86
C ARG A 312 -14.01 -26.43 32.68
N THR A 313 -15.11 -26.74 32.07
CA THR A 313 -16.22 -27.31 32.77
C THR A 313 -16.79 -28.51 32.03
N ILE A 314 -16.68 -29.63 32.72
CA ILE A 314 -17.22 -30.93 32.44
C ILE A 314 -18.76 -30.87 32.56
N TRP A 315 -19.48 -31.35 31.60
CA TRP A 315 -20.86 -31.72 31.73
C TRP A 315 -21.02 -33.24 31.67
N LYS A 316 -21.49 -33.75 32.79
CA LYS A 316 -21.88 -35.14 33.01
C LYS A 316 -23.42 -35.27 32.88
N GLY A 317 -23.82 -36.30 32.16
CA GLY A 317 -25.00 -37.13 32.45
C GLY A 317 -26.34 -36.55 31.95
N GLU A 318 -27.13 -37.22 31.24
CA GLU A 318 -27.79 -38.47 31.66
C GLU A 318 -28.48 -39.17 30.49
N THR A 319 -28.47 -40.45 30.53
CA THR A 319 -29.03 -41.42 29.64
C THR A 319 -30.56 -41.45 29.66
N THR A 320 -31.19 -41.62 28.48
CA THR A 320 -32.48 -42.34 28.47
C THR A 320 -32.45 -43.34 27.28
N ARG A 321 -32.57 -44.55 27.67
CA ARG A 321 -32.59 -45.81 26.98
C ARG A 321 -34.02 -46.08 26.47
N VAL A 322 -34.21 -46.40 25.23
CA VAL A 322 -35.36 -47.17 24.77
C VAL A 322 -34.82 -48.31 23.94
N GLN A 323 -35.14 -49.50 24.47
CA GLN A 323 -34.92 -50.82 23.91
C GLN A 323 -36.01 -51.13 22.91
N SER A 324 -35.67 -51.86 21.84
CA SER A 324 -36.43 -53.03 21.40
C SER A 324 -35.55 -53.95 20.60
N GLN A 325 -35.55 -55.13 21.08
CA GLN A 325 -34.96 -56.37 20.56
C GLN A 325 -35.93 -57.11 19.66
N PRO A 326 -35.68 -58.41 19.29
CA PRO A 326 -35.24 -58.81 17.92
C PRO A 326 -36.21 -59.89 17.37
N ALA A 327 -36.04 -60.33 16.16
CA ALA A 327 -36.63 -61.58 15.70
C ALA A 327 -35.59 -62.38 14.92
N THR A 328 -35.42 -63.58 15.47
CA THR A 328 -34.70 -64.75 15.06
C THR A 328 -35.46 -65.51 13.92
N ALA A 329 -34.73 -66.22 13.10
CA ALA A 329 -34.85 -67.62 12.79
C ALA A 329 -34.16 -67.92 11.48
N GLU A 330 -33.24 -68.74 11.45
CA GLU A 330 -33.01 -70.22 11.44
C GLU A 330 -32.51 -70.68 10.08
N SER A 331 -31.31 -71.25 10.12
CA SER A 331 -30.85 -72.21 9.10
C SER A 331 -31.42 -73.55 9.29
N PRO A 332 -31.46 -74.43 8.27
CA PRO A 332 -30.59 -75.57 8.44
C PRO A 332 -29.76 -75.98 7.22
N ALA A 333 -28.71 -76.72 7.56
CA ALA A 333 -27.75 -77.38 6.72
C ALA A 333 -28.31 -78.61 6.01
N SER A 334 -27.77 -78.96 4.85
CA SER A 334 -27.23 -80.33 4.60
C SER A 334 -26.67 -80.51 3.20
N ALA A 335 -25.38 -80.81 3.17
CA ALA A 335 -24.73 -81.99 2.52
C ALA A 335 -24.75 -82.16 0.99
N SER A 336 -23.54 -82.01 0.46
CA SER A 336 -22.82 -82.86 -0.49
C SER A 336 -23.49 -83.27 -1.81
N THR A 337 -22.81 -82.92 -2.95
CA THR A 337 -22.01 -83.86 -3.72
C THR A 337 -21.30 -83.22 -4.89
N ARG A 338 -20.11 -83.68 -5.11
CA ARG A 338 -19.25 -83.32 -6.24
C ARG A 338 -19.79 -83.82 -7.53
N ALA A 339 -19.89 -83.02 -8.59
CA ALA A 339 -19.77 -83.57 -9.97
C ALA A 339 -19.25 -82.40 -10.87
N SER A 340 -18.29 -82.74 -11.66
CA SER A 340 -17.51 -82.04 -12.61
C SER A 340 -18.31 -81.08 -13.54
N SER A 341 -17.95 -79.76 -13.47
CA SER A 341 -18.64 -78.69 -14.24
C SER A 341 -17.86 -78.25 -15.52
N ALA A 342 -16.97 -79.06 -16.02
CA ALA A 342 -16.20 -78.71 -17.19
C ALA A 342 -16.80 -79.00 -18.54
N GLU A 343 -17.75 -80.00 -18.62
CA GLU A 343 -18.35 -80.38 -19.89
C GLU A 343 -19.67 -79.67 -20.22
N PHE A 344 -20.30 -79.05 -19.25
CA PHE A 344 -21.59 -78.38 -19.49
C PHE A 344 -21.35 -76.95 -20.08
N ILE A 345 -20.21 -76.29 -19.80
CA ILE A 345 -19.88 -74.95 -20.27
C ILE A 345 -19.52 -74.95 -21.76
N VAL A 346 -18.97 -76.05 -22.30
CA VAL A 346 -18.45 -76.02 -23.69
C VAL A 346 -19.63 -76.29 -24.71
N ASN A 347 -20.76 -76.90 -24.32
CA ASN A 347 -21.90 -77.14 -25.23
C ASN A 347 -22.88 -75.93 -25.28
N GLU A 348 -22.99 -75.10 -24.24
CA GLU A 348 -23.85 -73.92 -24.21
C GLU A 348 -23.24 -72.77 -25.01
N LEU A 349 -21.87 -72.65 -25.03
CA LEU A 349 -21.11 -71.62 -25.76
C LEU A 349 -21.22 -71.73 -27.29
N LYS A 350 -21.62 -72.85 -27.85
CA LYS A 350 -21.80 -73.06 -29.32
C LYS A 350 -23.13 -72.63 -29.87
N ARG A 351 -24.17 -72.40 -29.02
CA ARG A 351 -25.54 -72.11 -29.45
C ARG A 351 -25.88 -70.62 -29.56
N HIS A 352 -25.09 -69.72 -28.94
CA HIS A 352 -25.34 -68.30 -28.95
C HIS A 352 -24.06 -67.51 -29.20
N LYS A 353 -23.40 -67.65 -30.35
CA LYS A 353 -22.18 -66.96 -30.75
C LYS A 353 -22.31 -65.41 -30.68
N THR A 354 -23.49 -64.84 -30.86
CA THR A 354 -23.76 -63.41 -30.81
C THR A 354 -23.87 -62.88 -29.36
N LEU A 355 -24.43 -63.68 -28.44
CA LEU A 355 -24.59 -63.27 -27.03
C LEU A 355 -23.29 -63.38 -26.25
N THR A 356 -22.42 -64.38 -26.57
CA THR A 356 -21.06 -64.43 -25.92
C THR A 356 -20.11 -63.44 -26.39
N ILE A 357 -20.16 -62.97 -27.66
CA ILE A 357 -19.33 -61.91 -28.16
C ILE A 357 -19.79 -60.58 -27.55
N THR A 358 -21.12 -60.32 -27.45
CA THR A 358 -21.63 -59.10 -26.79
C THR A 358 -21.31 -59.06 -25.29
N GLY A 359 -21.39 -60.22 -24.60
CA GLY A 359 -20.98 -60.31 -23.19
C GLY A 359 -19.49 -60.05 -22.94
N ALA A 360 -18.62 -60.64 -23.79
CA ALA A 360 -17.19 -60.44 -23.72
C ALA A 360 -16.80 -58.97 -24.04
N VAL A 361 -17.46 -58.34 -25.02
CA VAL A 361 -17.27 -56.94 -25.35
C VAL A 361 -17.75 -56.03 -24.20
N LEU A 362 -18.88 -56.38 -23.57
CA LEU A 362 -19.39 -55.63 -22.41
C LEU A 362 -18.43 -55.69 -21.19
N VAL A 363 -17.90 -56.90 -20.93
CA VAL A 363 -16.91 -57.08 -19.86
C VAL A 363 -15.60 -56.33 -20.16
N LEU A 364 -15.17 -56.29 -21.43
CA LEU A 364 -14.02 -55.51 -21.84
C LEU A 364 -14.26 -53.99 -21.72
N ILE A 365 -15.48 -53.52 -22.07
CA ILE A 365 -15.86 -52.10 -21.91
C ILE A 365 -15.97 -51.74 -20.43
N VAL A 366 -16.59 -52.61 -19.61
CA VAL A 366 -16.67 -52.38 -18.16
C VAL A 366 -15.26 -52.45 -17.51
N GLY A 367 -14.42 -53.39 -17.95
CA GLY A 367 -13.03 -53.48 -17.53
C GLY A 367 -12.21 -52.27 -17.94
N ALA A 368 -12.34 -51.78 -19.18
CA ALA A 368 -11.69 -50.58 -19.67
C ALA A 368 -12.22 -49.33 -18.93
N ALA A 369 -13.53 -49.23 -18.69
CA ALA A 369 -14.12 -48.13 -17.90
C ALA A 369 -13.67 -48.18 -16.43
N ALA A 370 -13.56 -49.37 -15.84
CA ALA A 370 -13.01 -49.53 -14.47
C ALA A 370 -11.51 -49.14 -14.40
N VAL A 371 -10.72 -49.60 -15.38
CA VAL A 371 -9.29 -49.21 -15.47
C VAL A 371 -9.15 -47.70 -15.73
N PHE A 372 -9.96 -47.12 -16.60
CA PHE A 372 -10.00 -45.67 -16.84
C PHE A 372 -10.51 -44.92 -15.61
N GLY A 373 -11.53 -45.39 -14.94
CA GLY A 373 -12.04 -44.84 -13.67
C GLY A 373 -11.03 -44.94 -12.54
N ILE A 374 -10.37 -46.10 -12.39
CA ILE A 374 -9.28 -46.27 -11.40
C ILE A 374 -8.07 -45.41 -11.75
N ARG A 375 -7.73 -45.32 -13.03
CA ARG A 375 -6.60 -44.47 -13.47
C ARG A 375 -6.93 -42.97 -13.34
N SER A 376 -8.16 -42.57 -13.62
CA SER A 376 -8.69 -41.21 -13.37
C SER A 376 -8.77 -40.90 -11.87
N TYR A 377 -9.19 -41.86 -11.06
CA TYR A 377 -9.26 -41.76 -9.61
C TYR A 377 -7.87 -41.73 -8.95
N LEU A 378 -6.93 -42.55 -9.47
CA LEU A 378 -5.52 -42.54 -9.03
C LEU A 378 -4.78 -41.28 -9.52
N ASN A 379 -5.06 -40.80 -10.73
CA ASN A 379 -4.57 -39.51 -11.20
C ASN A 379 -5.20 -38.34 -10.45
N ALA A 380 -6.44 -38.41 -9.99
CA ALA A 380 -7.08 -37.40 -9.15
C ALA A 380 -6.56 -37.42 -7.68
N ARG A 381 -6.01 -38.55 -7.22
CA ARG A 381 -5.37 -38.69 -5.90
C ARG A 381 -3.85 -38.55 -5.91
N GLY A 382 -3.21 -38.54 -7.06
CA GLY A 382 -1.78 -38.71 -7.20
C GLY A 382 -1.01 -37.56 -7.83
N THR A 383 -1.57 -36.34 -7.82
CA THR A 383 -0.77 -35.13 -8.02
C THR A 383 -1.38 -34.04 -7.13
N GLU A 384 -0.88 -33.87 -5.93
CA GLU A 384 -0.74 -32.52 -5.40
C GLU A 384 0.08 -31.79 -6.48
N ALA A 385 -0.62 -31.08 -7.35
CA ALA A 385 0.02 -30.37 -8.45
C ALA A 385 1.07 -29.45 -7.83
N ALA A 386 2.32 -29.62 -8.23
CA ALA A 386 3.42 -28.82 -7.73
C ALA A 386 3.03 -27.35 -7.73
N VAL A 387 3.37 -26.62 -6.68
CA VAL A 387 3.10 -25.18 -6.61
C VAL A 387 4.03 -24.50 -7.60
N GLU A 388 3.45 -23.85 -8.61
CA GLU A 388 4.20 -23.25 -9.73
C GLU A 388 4.49 -21.77 -9.52
N SER A 389 3.88 -21.14 -8.51
CA SER A 389 4.03 -19.70 -8.25
C SER A 389 3.90 -19.37 -6.78
N ILE A 390 4.75 -18.41 -6.31
CA ILE A 390 4.82 -17.96 -4.93
C ILE A 390 5.02 -16.45 -4.83
N ALA A 391 4.39 -15.84 -3.82
CA ALA A 391 4.70 -14.50 -3.35
C ALA A 391 5.19 -14.56 -1.89
N VAL A 392 6.25 -13.83 -1.58
CA VAL A 392 6.77 -13.69 -0.21
C VAL A 392 6.38 -12.32 0.30
N ILE A 393 5.39 -12.23 1.17
CA ILE A 393 4.95 -10.97 1.76
C ILE A 393 6.02 -10.50 2.75
N PRO A 394 6.32 -9.19 2.82
CA PRO A 394 7.30 -8.65 3.75
C PRO A 394 7.03 -9.11 5.19
N PHE A 395 8.07 -9.65 5.82
CA PHE A 395 8.00 -10.09 7.20
C PHE A 395 7.67 -8.91 8.12
N VAL A 396 6.72 -9.08 9.02
CA VAL A 396 6.28 -8.03 9.92
C VAL A 396 7.25 -7.90 11.09
N ASN A 397 7.87 -6.73 11.24
CA ASN A 397 8.68 -6.39 12.41
C ASN A 397 7.76 -6.08 13.61
N GLN A 398 7.60 -7.03 14.53
CA GLN A 398 6.70 -6.88 15.69
C GLN A 398 7.18 -5.85 16.72
N ASN A 399 8.47 -5.59 16.79
CA ASN A 399 9.02 -4.59 17.70
C ASN A 399 8.72 -3.16 17.27
N LYS A 400 8.32 -2.94 15.99
CA LYS A 400 8.10 -1.61 15.37
C LYS A 400 9.31 -0.68 15.51
N ASP A 401 10.50 -1.23 15.74
CA ASP A 401 11.75 -0.47 15.77
C ASP A 401 12.19 -0.15 14.34
N GLN A 402 12.15 1.12 13.97
CA GLN A 402 12.58 1.59 12.66
C GLN A 402 14.07 1.31 12.38
N ASN A 403 14.90 1.24 13.42
CA ASN A 403 16.32 0.94 13.28
C ASN A 403 16.58 -0.54 12.96
N ALA A 404 15.62 -1.42 13.24
CA ALA A 404 15.68 -2.86 12.95
C ALA A 404 14.88 -3.27 11.71
N GLU A 405 14.23 -2.32 10.99
CA GLU A 405 13.39 -2.58 9.84
C GLU A 405 14.16 -3.24 8.67
N TRP A 406 15.45 -2.90 8.51
CA TRP A 406 16.31 -3.51 7.51
C TRP A 406 16.50 -5.03 7.70
N ILE A 407 16.26 -5.57 8.91
CA ILE A 407 16.35 -7.00 9.20
C ILE A 407 15.19 -7.75 8.55
N SER A 408 13.96 -7.29 8.76
CA SER A 408 12.75 -7.91 8.19
C SER A 408 12.71 -7.76 6.66
N ASP A 409 13.08 -6.59 6.16
CA ASP A 409 13.17 -6.31 4.72
C ASP A 409 14.26 -7.17 4.06
N GLY A 410 15.44 -7.21 4.67
CA GLY A 410 16.57 -7.98 4.18
C GLY A 410 16.30 -9.48 4.18
N LEU A 411 15.68 -10.02 5.23
CA LEU A 411 15.27 -11.42 5.30
C LEU A 411 14.28 -11.75 4.18
N THR A 412 13.24 -10.92 4.01
CA THR A 412 12.25 -11.09 2.95
C THR A 412 12.90 -11.11 1.56
N GLU A 413 13.73 -10.10 1.27
CA GLU A 413 14.43 -9.97 -0.02
C GLU A 413 15.37 -11.16 -0.27
N SER A 414 16.10 -11.61 0.75
CA SER A 414 17.00 -12.77 0.65
C SER A 414 16.26 -14.07 0.36
N ILE A 415 15.08 -14.27 0.98
CA ILE A 415 14.23 -15.43 0.70
C ILE A 415 13.70 -15.35 -0.74
N ILE A 416 13.20 -14.20 -1.19
CA ILE A 416 12.78 -13.98 -2.59
C ILE A 416 13.93 -14.39 -3.53
N ASN A 417 15.13 -13.83 -3.34
CA ASN A 417 16.28 -14.10 -4.19
C ASN A 417 16.68 -15.59 -4.21
N SER A 418 16.62 -16.28 -3.08
CA SER A 418 16.89 -17.71 -3.02
C SER A 418 15.84 -18.52 -3.78
N LEU A 419 14.56 -18.18 -3.65
CA LEU A 419 13.48 -18.87 -4.34
C LEU A 419 13.50 -18.62 -5.85
N THR A 420 13.99 -17.46 -6.32
CA THR A 420 14.13 -17.19 -7.78
C THR A 420 15.11 -18.13 -8.48
N GLN A 421 15.99 -18.76 -7.73
CA GLN A 421 16.93 -19.75 -8.26
C GLN A 421 16.28 -21.14 -8.50
N VAL A 422 15.04 -21.34 -8.03
CA VAL A 422 14.31 -22.60 -8.21
C VAL A 422 13.74 -22.68 -9.62
N PRO A 423 14.15 -23.66 -10.44
CA PRO A 423 13.65 -23.77 -11.81
C PRO A 423 12.14 -23.97 -11.88
N ASN A 424 11.49 -23.32 -12.84
CA ASN A 424 10.03 -23.37 -13.07
C ASN A 424 9.16 -23.01 -11.85
N LEU A 425 9.66 -22.27 -10.88
CA LEU A 425 8.89 -21.63 -9.82
C LEU A 425 8.82 -20.15 -10.13
N LYS A 426 7.64 -19.63 -10.46
CA LYS A 426 7.41 -18.21 -10.62
C LYS A 426 7.45 -17.55 -9.24
N VAL A 427 8.38 -16.65 -9.00
CA VAL A 427 8.50 -15.90 -7.76
C VAL A 427 8.17 -14.43 -8.03
N ILE A 428 7.20 -13.89 -7.32
CA ILE A 428 6.82 -12.48 -7.46
C ILE A 428 7.95 -11.60 -6.92
N ALA A 429 8.31 -10.60 -7.72
CA ALA A 429 9.40 -9.69 -7.40
C ALA A 429 9.09 -8.83 -6.16
N ARG A 430 10.17 -8.37 -5.53
CA ARG A 430 10.14 -7.55 -4.31
C ARG A 430 9.21 -6.33 -4.43
N SER A 431 9.28 -5.59 -5.52
CA SER A 431 8.50 -4.35 -5.73
C SER A 431 7.00 -4.57 -5.63
N SER A 432 6.49 -5.69 -6.17
CA SER A 432 5.07 -6.03 -6.07
C SER A 432 4.64 -6.41 -4.65
N VAL A 433 5.45 -7.17 -3.93
CA VAL A 433 5.07 -7.64 -2.58
C VAL A 433 5.28 -6.57 -1.50
N PHE A 434 6.23 -5.66 -1.67
CA PHE A 434 6.51 -4.62 -0.68
C PHE A 434 5.44 -3.51 -0.60
N ARG A 435 4.52 -3.43 -1.56
CA ARG A 435 3.33 -2.56 -1.45
C ARG A 435 2.39 -2.98 -0.30
N TYR A 436 2.51 -4.23 0.15
CA TYR A 436 1.75 -4.76 1.29
C TYR A 436 2.47 -4.58 2.63
N LYS A 437 3.69 -4.01 2.63
CA LYS A 437 4.45 -3.77 3.85
C LYS A 437 3.70 -2.86 4.81
N GLY A 438 3.66 -3.25 6.09
CA GLY A 438 2.98 -2.51 7.15
C GLY A 438 1.46 -2.56 7.10
N ARG A 439 0.87 -3.35 6.19
CA ARG A 439 -0.57 -3.60 6.12
C ARG A 439 -0.86 -4.98 6.70
N GLU A 440 -1.91 -5.09 7.49
CA GLU A 440 -2.46 -6.38 7.85
C GLU A 440 -3.29 -6.87 6.66
N THR A 441 -2.72 -7.80 5.90
CA THR A 441 -3.31 -8.27 4.65
C THR A 441 -3.70 -9.73 4.80
N ASP A 442 -4.88 -10.08 4.28
CA ASP A 442 -5.26 -11.48 4.10
C ASP A 442 -4.36 -12.10 3.02
N PRO A 443 -3.54 -13.12 3.34
CA PRO A 443 -2.67 -13.77 2.37
C PRO A 443 -3.41 -14.30 1.14
N ILE A 444 -4.68 -14.71 1.30
CA ILE A 444 -5.51 -15.21 0.20
C ILE A 444 -5.85 -14.08 -0.77
N ALA A 445 -6.23 -12.93 -0.24
CA ALA A 445 -6.54 -11.76 -1.07
C ALA A 445 -5.31 -11.31 -1.84
N VAL A 446 -4.14 -11.23 -1.18
CA VAL A 446 -2.86 -10.88 -1.81
C VAL A 446 -2.47 -11.90 -2.88
N GLY A 447 -2.58 -13.18 -2.58
CA GLY A 447 -2.24 -14.23 -3.55
C GLY A 447 -3.14 -14.19 -4.80
N LYS A 448 -4.42 -13.87 -4.65
CA LYS A 448 -5.35 -13.67 -5.78
C LYS A 448 -4.98 -12.42 -6.59
N GLU A 449 -4.68 -11.30 -5.94
CA GLU A 449 -4.28 -10.06 -6.60
C GLU A 449 -2.99 -10.22 -7.39
N LEU A 450 -2.01 -10.94 -6.83
CA LEU A 450 -0.72 -11.22 -7.48
C LEU A 450 -0.75 -12.40 -8.45
N GLY A 451 -1.86 -13.13 -8.54
CA GLY A 451 -2.01 -14.29 -9.43
C GLY A 451 -1.05 -15.43 -9.10
N VAL A 452 -0.79 -15.68 -7.82
CA VAL A 452 0.06 -16.78 -7.35
C VAL A 452 -0.75 -17.88 -6.67
N ARG A 453 -0.19 -19.09 -6.60
CA ARG A 453 -0.80 -20.22 -5.92
C ARG A 453 -0.45 -20.30 -4.44
N ALA A 454 0.77 -19.91 -4.07
CA ALA A 454 1.22 -19.95 -2.69
C ALA A 454 1.64 -18.56 -2.21
N VAL A 455 1.43 -18.30 -0.93
CA VAL A 455 1.88 -17.09 -0.25
C VAL A 455 2.66 -17.48 0.99
N LEU A 456 3.90 -16.96 1.10
CA LEU A 456 4.70 -17.00 2.31
C LEU A 456 4.47 -15.72 3.10
N THR A 457 4.11 -15.87 4.36
CA THR A 457 4.02 -14.77 5.33
C THR A 457 4.93 -15.03 6.51
N GLY A 458 5.34 -13.98 7.22
CA GLY A 458 6.15 -14.17 8.40
C GLY A 458 6.16 -12.96 9.34
N ARG A 459 6.64 -13.23 10.56
CA ARG A 459 6.80 -12.23 11.62
C ARG A 459 8.19 -12.35 12.20
N LEU A 460 8.79 -11.22 12.52
CA LEU A 460 10.10 -11.14 13.16
C LEU A 460 9.98 -10.33 14.45
N MET A 461 10.46 -10.88 15.55
CA MET A 461 10.59 -10.18 16.82
C MET A 461 12.04 -10.30 17.29
N GLN A 462 12.64 -9.18 17.67
CA GLN A 462 13.99 -9.17 18.27
C GLN A 462 13.88 -8.87 19.75
N ARG A 463 14.54 -9.70 20.56
CA ARG A 463 14.65 -9.52 22.01
C ARG A 463 16.04 -9.94 22.50
N ASP A 464 16.74 -9.04 23.19
CA ASP A 464 18.05 -9.33 23.82
C ASP A 464 19.09 -9.97 22.87
N GLY A 465 19.16 -9.45 21.63
CA GLY A 465 20.07 -9.97 20.60
C GLY A 465 19.59 -11.26 19.89
N THR A 466 18.50 -11.85 20.36
CA THR A 466 17.89 -13.05 19.79
C THR A 466 16.72 -12.66 18.89
N MET A 467 16.65 -13.27 17.71
CA MET A 467 15.52 -13.15 16.76
C MET A 467 14.58 -14.33 16.93
N LEU A 468 13.29 -14.04 17.03
CA LEU A 468 12.21 -15.01 16.91
C LEU A 468 11.54 -14.75 15.56
N ILE A 469 11.61 -15.74 14.66
CA ILE A 469 11.06 -15.66 13.30
C ILE A 469 10.00 -16.74 13.18
N SER A 470 8.77 -16.32 12.87
CA SER A 470 7.69 -17.26 12.52
C SER A 470 7.41 -17.09 11.02
N ALA A 471 7.33 -18.20 10.29
CA ALA A 471 7.04 -18.20 8.86
C ALA A 471 5.97 -19.24 8.54
N GLU A 472 5.04 -18.90 7.64
CA GLU A 472 3.93 -19.74 7.24
C GLU A 472 3.74 -19.68 5.73
N LEU A 473 3.61 -20.87 5.09
CA LEU A 473 3.33 -21.05 3.67
C LEU A 473 1.89 -21.51 3.48
N ILE A 474 1.10 -20.77 2.71
CA ILE A 474 -0.34 -20.98 2.53
C ILE A 474 -0.64 -21.23 1.04
N ASP A 475 -1.34 -22.34 0.70
CA ASP A 475 -1.98 -22.52 -0.63
C ASP A 475 -3.28 -21.72 -0.66
N ILE A 476 -3.38 -20.76 -1.58
CA ILE A 476 -4.52 -19.84 -1.63
C ILE A 476 -5.80 -20.45 -2.22
N ARG A 477 -5.71 -21.58 -2.92
CA ARG A 477 -6.88 -22.25 -3.53
C ARG A 477 -7.75 -22.91 -2.47
N ASP A 478 -7.09 -23.61 -1.54
CA ASP A 478 -7.74 -24.45 -0.55
C ASP A 478 -7.71 -23.82 0.85
N ASN A 479 -7.11 -22.63 1.00
CA ASN A 479 -6.84 -21.99 2.30
C ASN A 479 -6.15 -22.95 3.28
N LYS A 480 -5.18 -23.70 2.76
CA LYS A 480 -4.47 -24.74 3.52
C LYS A 480 -3.06 -24.27 3.83
N GLN A 481 -2.68 -24.31 5.09
CA GLN A 481 -1.29 -24.14 5.47
C GLN A 481 -0.51 -25.37 4.99
N LEU A 482 0.46 -25.14 4.07
CA LEU A 482 1.35 -26.16 3.54
C LEU A 482 2.51 -26.44 4.48
N TRP A 483 3.00 -25.41 5.14
CA TRP A 483 4.13 -25.44 6.05
C TRP A 483 4.09 -24.25 7.02
N GLY A 484 4.67 -24.41 8.22
CA GLY A 484 4.84 -23.33 9.18
C GLY A 484 5.79 -23.74 10.28
N GLU A 485 6.78 -22.87 10.55
CA GLU A 485 7.84 -23.10 11.50
C GLU A 485 8.21 -21.84 12.28
N GLN A 486 8.84 -22.04 13.43
CA GLN A 486 9.32 -20.98 14.29
C GLN A 486 10.79 -21.17 14.61
N TYR A 487 11.58 -20.13 14.34
CA TYR A 487 13.03 -20.15 14.55
C TYR A 487 13.41 -19.18 15.66
N GLN A 488 14.25 -19.64 16.56
CA GLN A 488 14.88 -18.81 17.58
C GLN A 488 16.40 -18.83 17.37
N ARG A 489 16.97 -17.71 16.93
CA ARG A 489 18.39 -17.63 16.51
C ARG A 489 18.99 -16.28 16.93
N GLN A 490 20.33 -16.22 17.01
CA GLN A 490 21.04 -14.96 17.17
C GLN A 490 21.04 -14.16 15.85
N LEU A 491 21.18 -12.85 15.94
CA LEU A 491 21.27 -11.99 14.74
C LEU A 491 22.45 -12.37 13.82
N ALA A 492 23.55 -12.88 14.40
CA ALA A 492 24.70 -13.40 13.67
C ALA A 492 24.37 -14.62 12.78
N ASP A 493 23.32 -15.39 13.15
CA ASP A 493 22.91 -16.60 12.43
C ASP A 493 21.90 -16.33 11.31
N MET A 494 21.60 -15.06 11.01
CA MET A 494 20.56 -14.66 10.06
C MET A 494 20.73 -15.31 8.68
N LEU A 495 21.96 -15.44 8.20
CA LEU A 495 22.26 -16.09 6.93
C LEU A 495 21.92 -17.59 6.91
N SER A 496 22.10 -18.30 8.04
CA SER A 496 21.74 -19.72 8.16
C SER A 496 20.23 -19.91 8.20
N VAL A 497 19.52 -19.06 8.93
CA VAL A 497 18.05 -19.09 9.04
C VAL A 497 17.39 -18.82 7.68
N GLN A 498 17.86 -17.82 6.95
CA GLN A 498 17.34 -17.49 5.61
C GLN A 498 17.46 -18.71 4.67
N ARG A 499 18.59 -19.41 4.68
CA ARG A 499 18.78 -20.62 3.87
C ARG A 499 17.92 -21.79 4.34
N GLU A 500 17.77 -21.96 5.65
CA GLU A 500 16.91 -22.98 6.24
C GLU A 500 15.46 -22.79 5.78
N ILE A 501 14.93 -21.58 5.94
CA ILE A 501 13.58 -21.22 5.48
C ILE A 501 13.42 -21.47 3.97
N ALA A 502 14.33 -20.96 3.13
CA ALA A 502 14.24 -21.13 1.67
C ALA A 502 14.27 -22.61 1.26
N ARG A 503 15.10 -23.43 1.92
CA ARG A 503 15.22 -24.88 1.67
C ARG A 503 13.93 -25.60 2.07
N GLU A 504 13.38 -25.33 3.25
CA GLU A 504 12.17 -25.98 3.74
C GLU A 504 10.96 -25.63 2.87
N ILE A 505 10.81 -24.34 2.49
CA ILE A 505 9.78 -23.91 1.55
C ILE A 505 9.91 -24.68 0.24
N THR A 506 11.12 -24.76 -0.31
CA THR A 506 11.33 -25.40 -1.60
C THR A 506 11.04 -26.90 -1.53
N SER A 507 11.43 -27.58 -0.43
CA SER A 507 11.11 -29.00 -0.23
C SER A 507 9.61 -29.28 -0.14
N ASN A 508 8.84 -28.34 0.44
CA ASN A 508 7.38 -28.44 0.53
C ASN A 508 6.68 -28.11 -0.79
N LEU A 509 7.24 -27.19 -1.59
CA LEU A 509 6.69 -26.82 -2.90
C LEU A 509 7.06 -27.84 -3.99
N ARG A 510 8.27 -28.39 -3.93
CA ARG A 510 8.85 -29.30 -4.93
C ARG A 510 9.74 -30.37 -4.28
N PRO A 511 9.17 -31.54 -3.97
CA PRO A 511 9.91 -32.62 -3.31
C PRO A 511 11.07 -33.18 -4.13
N THR A 512 11.14 -32.90 -5.45
CA THR A 512 12.17 -33.46 -6.35
C THR A 512 12.92 -32.34 -7.06
N LEU A 513 13.90 -31.73 -6.37
CA LEU A 513 14.89 -30.85 -7.00
C LEU A 513 16.09 -31.66 -7.48
N SER A 514 16.71 -31.22 -8.59
CA SER A 514 18.02 -31.78 -8.99
C SER A 514 19.09 -31.36 -8.00
N GLY A 515 20.14 -32.20 -7.84
CA GLY A 515 21.28 -31.87 -6.96
C GLY A 515 22.00 -30.57 -7.37
N VAL A 516 21.94 -30.20 -8.65
CA VAL A 516 22.49 -28.92 -9.18
C VAL A 516 21.68 -27.72 -8.70
N ASP A 517 20.35 -27.81 -8.75
CA ASP A 517 19.48 -26.72 -8.30
C ASP A 517 19.57 -26.49 -6.78
N GLN A 518 19.69 -27.59 -6.04
CA GLN A 518 19.91 -27.55 -4.60
C GLN A 518 21.24 -26.88 -4.24
N SER A 519 22.31 -27.18 -5.01
CA SER A 519 23.63 -26.55 -4.83
C SER A 519 23.61 -25.04 -5.12
N ARG A 520 22.81 -24.58 -6.07
CA ARG A 520 22.64 -23.16 -6.36
C ARG A 520 21.97 -22.43 -5.20
N MET A 521 20.89 -22.99 -4.66
CA MET A 521 20.20 -22.43 -3.49
C MET A 521 21.06 -22.39 -2.23
N ASP A 522 21.89 -23.40 -2.05
CA ASP A 522 22.77 -23.54 -0.88
C ASP A 522 24.04 -22.71 -0.97
N LYS A 523 24.25 -22.00 -2.10
CA LYS A 523 25.46 -21.21 -2.31
C LYS A 523 25.61 -20.12 -1.25
N GLN A 524 26.75 -20.17 -0.57
CA GLN A 524 27.15 -19.19 0.43
C GLN A 524 28.08 -18.17 -0.20
N TYR A 525 27.62 -16.93 -0.30
CA TYR A 525 28.40 -15.84 -0.90
C TYR A 525 29.37 -15.17 0.06
N THR A 526 29.19 -15.32 1.37
CA THR A 526 30.10 -14.85 2.42
C THR A 526 29.99 -15.73 3.67
N ALA A 527 31.08 -15.94 4.38
CA ALA A 527 31.09 -16.56 5.70
C ALA A 527 31.00 -15.50 6.83
N SER A 528 31.17 -14.22 6.50
CA SER A 528 31.14 -13.13 7.47
C SER A 528 29.73 -12.68 7.75
N ALA A 529 29.24 -12.87 8.97
CA ALA A 529 27.94 -12.38 9.43
C ALA A 529 27.87 -10.84 9.36
N ASP A 530 28.97 -10.16 9.68
CA ASP A 530 29.05 -8.69 9.62
C ASP A 530 28.93 -8.18 8.17
N ALA A 531 29.67 -8.82 7.24
CA ALA A 531 29.59 -8.47 5.82
C ALA A 531 28.16 -8.67 5.28
N TYR A 532 27.51 -9.74 5.67
CA TYR A 532 26.12 -10.03 5.27
C TYR A 532 25.14 -8.99 5.80
N GLN A 533 25.24 -8.60 7.08
CA GLN A 533 24.39 -7.55 7.66
C GLN A 533 24.58 -6.18 6.97
N LEU A 534 25.83 -5.83 6.67
CA LEU A 534 26.15 -4.60 5.93
C LEU A 534 25.59 -4.64 4.51
N TYR A 535 25.69 -5.78 3.82
CA TYR A 535 25.08 -5.98 2.51
C TYR A 535 23.55 -5.77 2.57
N LEU A 536 22.86 -6.35 3.55
CA LEU A 536 21.40 -6.16 3.71
C LEU A 536 21.03 -4.71 3.98
N LYS A 537 21.82 -3.97 4.77
CA LYS A 537 21.65 -2.54 4.94
C LYS A 537 21.84 -1.79 3.63
N GLY A 538 22.86 -2.15 2.86
CA GLY A 538 23.10 -1.63 1.51
C GLY A 538 21.88 -1.82 0.62
N ARG A 539 21.30 -3.02 0.56
CA ARG A 539 20.09 -3.35 -0.18
C ARG A 539 18.87 -2.56 0.31
N TYR A 540 18.70 -2.46 1.61
CA TYR A 540 17.61 -1.68 2.22
C TYR A 540 17.62 -0.22 1.76
N TYR A 541 18.80 0.44 1.80
CA TYR A 541 18.94 1.82 1.35
C TYR A 541 18.85 1.95 -0.18
N TRP A 542 19.42 1.04 -0.94
CA TRP A 542 19.32 1.02 -2.40
C TRP A 542 17.85 0.98 -2.89
N ASN A 543 16.99 0.24 -2.19
CA ASN A 543 15.58 0.11 -2.52
C ASN A 543 14.75 1.38 -2.27
N LYS A 544 15.23 2.33 -1.47
CA LYS A 544 14.54 3.59 -1.22
C LYS A 544 14.61 4.58 -2.38
N ARG A 545 15.56 4.41 -3.29
CA ARG A 545 15.69 5.17 -4.55
C ARG A 545 15.75 6.69 -4.37
N THR A 546 16.32 7.20 -3.27
CA THR A 546 16.66 8.63 -3.12
C THR A 546 18.15 8.85 -3.27
N PRO A 547 18.61 10.05 -3.71
CA PRO A 547 20.05 10.36 -3.79
C PRO A 547 20.81 10.08 -2.50
N VAL A 548 20.25 10.50 -1.36
CA VAL A 548 20.85 10.33 -0.03
C VAL A 548 20.93 8.84 0.36
N ASP A 549 19.87 8.08 0.09
CA ASP A 549 19.86 6.68 0.46
C ASP A 549 20.73 5.82 -0.48
N LEU A 550 20.81 6.15 -1.77
CA LEU A 550 21.76 5.51 -2.69
C LEU A 550 23.23 5.76 -2.26
N GLN A 551 23.56 6.94 -1.77
CA GLN A 551 24.90 7.21 -1.22
C GLN A 551 25.17 6.37 0.04
N LYS A 552 24.19 6.19 0.93
CA LYS A 552 24.31 5.27 2.08
C LYS A 552 24.47 3.82 1.62
N ALA A 553 23.77 3.41 0.57
CA ALA A 553 23.92 2.07 0.00
C ALA A 553 25.36 1.82 -0.46
N VAL A 554 25.96 2.78 -1.20
CA VAL A 554 27.39 2.72 -1.59
C VAL A 554 28.27 2.48 -0.36
N THR A 555 28.10 3.32 0.69
CA THR A 555 28.90 3.19 1.92
C THR A 555 28.75 1.82 2.59
N PHE A 556 27.54 1.27 2.67
CA PHE A 556 27.32 -0.03 3.28
C PHE A 556 27.88 -1.18 2.46
N PHE A 557 27.82 -1.11 1.11
CA PHE A 557 28.46 -2.12 0.26
C PHE A 557 29.98 -2.04 0.34
N GLU A 558 30.57 -0.86 0.39
CA GLU A 558 32.02 -0.68 0.61
C GLU A 558 32.44 -1.27 1.96
N GLN A 559 31.71 -1.02 3.04
CA GLN A 559 31.96 -1.62 4.35
C GLN A 559 31.79 -3.17 4.31
N ALA A 560 30.82 -3.68 3.57
CA ALA A 560 30.67 -5.13 3.40
C ALA A 560 31.88 -5.76 2.70
N ILE A 561 32.41 -5.09 1.68
CA ILE A 561 33.63 -5.47 0.94
C ILE A 561 34.88 -5.40 1.84
N GLU A 562 34.97 -4.40 2.73
CA GLU A 562 36.05 -4.33 3.72
C GLU A 562 36.06 -5.53 4.68
N LYS A 563 34.84 -5.99 5.09
CA LYS A 563 34.69 -7.17 5.97
C LYS A 563 34.92 -8.48 5.25
N ASP A 564 34.59 -8.57 3.98
CA ASP A 564 34.84 -9.73 3.13
C ASP A 564 35.13 -9.30 1.69
N PRO A 565 36.42 -9.18 1.32
CA PRO A 565 36.86 -8.80 -0.03
C PRO A 565 36.46 -9.79 -1.14
N ASN A 566 35.97 -10.98 -0.78
CA ASN A 566 35.49 -11.99 -1.73
C ASN A 566 33.96 -12.03 -1.85
N TYR A 567 33.25 -11.08 -1.27
CA TYR A 567 31.81 -11.05 -1.27
C TYR A 567 31.25 -10.48 -2.62
N ALA A 568 31.04 -11.35 -3.60
CA ALA A 568 30.61 -10.99 -4.97
C ALA A 568 29.32 -10.16 -5.00
N LEU A 569 28.29 -10.49 -4.20
CA LEU A 569 27.03 -9.75 -4.14
C LEU A 569 27.20 -8.30 -3.64
N ALA A 570 28.17 -8.05 -2.76
CA ALA A 570 28.44 -6.69 -2.30
C ALA A 570 29.04 -5.82 -3.41
N TYR A 571 29.89 -6.38 -4.26
CA TYR A 571 30.42 -5.70 -5.45
C TYR A 571 29.32 -5.44 -6.49
N SER A 572 28.41 -6.39 -6.71
CA SER A 572 27.23 -6.16 -7.60
C SER A 572 26.33 -5.06 -7.06
N GLY A 573 26.01 -5.06 -5.76
CA GLY A 573 25.23 -3.99 -5.13
C GLY A 573 25.90 -2.62 -5.20
N LEU A 574 27.24 -2.58 -5.09
CA LEU A 574 28.03 -1.36 -5.27
C LEU A 574 27.94 -0.85 -6.71
N ALA A 575 28.07 -1.75 -7.70
CA ALA A 575 27.95 -1.42 -9.12
C ALA A 575 26.56 -0.78 -9.43
N ASP A 576 25.49 -1.43 -8.99
CA ASP A 576 24.12 -0.94 -9.14
C ASP A 576 23.92 0.44 -8.50
N SER A 577 24.46 0.63 -7.28
CA SER A 577 24.30 1.88 -6.55
C SER A 577 25.03 3.04 -7.24
N LEU A 578 26.25 2.83 -7.72
CA LEU A 578 27.03 3.83 -8.44
C LEU A 578 26.40 4.17 -9.78
N ALA A 579 25.91 3.16 -10.54
CA ALA A 579 25.24 3.38 -11.80
C ALA A 579 23.94 4.20 -11.63
N LEU A 580 23.12 3.86 -10.64
CA LEU A 580 21.89 4.60 -10.35
C LEU A 580 22.13 6.03 -9.88
N LEU A 581 23.17 6.30 -9.09
CA LEU A 581 23.49 7.65 -8.65
C LEU A 581 23.62 8.62 -9.82
N THR A 582 24.09 8.19 -10.99
CA THR A 582 24.19 9.05 -12.18
C THR A 582 22.82 9.53 -12.70
N ALA A 583 21.77 8.75 -12.48
CA ALA A 583 20.40 9.09 -12.89
C ALA A 583 19.66 9.93 -11.83
N TYR A 584 20.06 9.82 -10.55
CA TYR A 584 19.39 10.46 -9.40
C TYR A 584 20.13 11.69 -8.87
N THR A 585 21.34 11.95 -9.35
CA THR A 585 22.15 13.11 -8.94
C THR A 585 22.64 13.87 -10.18
N ASN A 586 23.25 15.02 -9.96
CA ASN A 586 23.93 15.78 -11.02
C ASN A 586 25.40 15.34 -11.21
N THR A 587 25.80 14.18 -10.67
CA THR A 587 27.15 13.64 -10.85
C THR A 587 27.33 13.13 -12.28
N LEU A 588 28.42 13.56 -12.91
CA LEU A 588 28.67 13.19 -14.29
C LEU A 588 28.93 11.68 -14.44
N PRO A 589 28.35 11.00 -15.44
CA PRO A 589 28.54 9.56 -15.63
C PRO A 589 30.02 9.16 -15.67
N ARG A 590 30.90 9.97 -16.25
CA ARG A 590 32.34 9.72 -16.32
C ARG A 590 33.05 9.60 -14.96
N GLU A 591 32.42 10.06 -13.86
CA GLU A 591 32.99 9.99 -12.52
C GLU A 591 32.63 8.69 -11.79
N LEU A 592 31.44 8.17 -12.03
CA LEU A 592 30.88 7.02 -11.32
C LEU A 592 30.84 5.73 -12.17
N MET A 593 30.51 5.82 -13.48
CA MET A 593 30.34 4.65 -14.32
C MET A 593 31.60 3.79 -14.47
N PRO A 594 32.84 4.34 -14.58
CA PRO A 594 34.04 3.50 -14.57
C PRO A 594 34.22 2.70 -13.27
N LYS A 595 33.87 3.29 -12.11
CA LYS A 595 33.90 2.61 -10.81
C LYS A 595 32.82 1.53 -10.72
N ALA A 596 31.60 1.84 -11.21
CA ALA A 596 30.52 0.86 -11.30
C ALA A 596 30.93 -0.33 -12.15
N LYS A 597 31.52 -0.08 -13.34
CA LYS A 597 32.03 -1.13 -14.22
C LYS A 597 33.10 -2.00 -13.55
N GLN A 598 34.05 -1.37 -12.88
CA GLN A 598 35.10 -2.10 -12.14
C GLN A 598 34.51 -3.00 -11.04
N ALA A 599 33.50 -2.51 -10.31
CA ALA A 599 32.81 -3.29 -9.29
C ALA A 599 32.05 -4.48 -9.92
N ALA A 600 31.29 -4.28 -11.01
CA ALA A 600 30.61 -5.36 -11.71
C ALA A 600 31.59 -6.45 -12.23
N LEU A 601 32.68 -6.04 -12.86
CA LEU A 601 33.73 -6.97 -13.33
C LEU A 601 34.38 -7.71 -12.16
N LYS A 602 34.60 -7.07 -11.02
CA LYS A 602 35.13 -7.72 -9.83
C LYS A 602 34.12 -8.74 -9.25
N ALA A 603 32.84 -8.43 -9.26
CA ALA A 603 31.79 -9.38 -8.86
C ALA A 603 31.84 -10.63 -9.73
N LEU A 604 31.92 -10.47 -11.07
CA LEU A 604 31.99 -11.58 -12.02
C LEU A 604 33.33 -12.36 -11.92
N ALA A 605 34.43 -11.69 -11.62
CA ALA A 605 35.70 -12.37 -11.37
C ALA A 605 35.69 -13.27 -10.12
N LEU A 606 34.82 -12.95 -9.15
CA LEU A 606 34.61 -13.75 -7.94
C LEU A 606 33.54 -14.82 -8.16
N ASP A 607 32.53 -14.55 -8.96
CA ASP A 607 31.42 -15.44 -9.28
C ASP A 607 30.83 -15.14 -10.67
N ASP A 608 31.26 -15.90 -11.67
CA ASP A 608 30.81 -15.78 -13.07
C ASP A 608 29.34 -16.25 -13.30
N ASN A 609 28.69 -16.77 -12.30
CA ASN A 609 27.28 -17.18 -12.36
C ASN A 609 26.35 -16.25 -11.58
N LEU A 610 26.77 -15.01 -11.35
CA LEU A 610 25.97 -14.03 -10.64
C LEU A 610 25.11 -13.21 -11.62
N ALA A 611 23.83 -13.55 -11.72
CA ALA A 611 22.88 -12.92 -12.65
C ALA A 611 22.80 -11.39 -12.46
N GLU A 612 22.81 -10.91 -11.24
CA GLU A 612 22.77 -9.51 -10.88
C GLU A 612 23.98 -8.74 -11.44
N ALA A 613 25.18 -9.33 -11.35
CA ALA A 613 26.40 -8.69 -11.86
C ALA A 613 26.44 -8.62 -13.39
N HIS A 614 25.95 -9.66 -14.08
CA HIS A 614 25.78 -9.64 -15.54
C HIS A 614 24.79 -8.54 -15.96
N ALA A 615 23.62 -8.44 -15.29
CA ALA A 615 22.64 -7.41 -15.58
C ALA A 615 23.22 -6.00 -15.35
N SER A 616 23.92 -5.77 -14.23
CA SER A 616 24.59 -4.49 -13.96
C SER A 616 25.64 -4.14 -15.01
N LEU A 617 26.47 -5.12 -15.42
CA LEU A 617 27.48 -4.92 -16.47
C LEU A 617 26.81 -4.59 -17.81
N GLY A 618 25.73 -5.29 -18.17
CA GLY A 618 24.93 -5.00 -19.36
C GLY A 618 24.41 -3.57 -19.36
N GLN A 619 23.86 -3.09 -18.27
CA GLN A 619 23.35 -1.72 -18.15
C GLN A 619 24.46 -0.67 -18.29
N ILE A 620 25.58 -0.85 -17.60
CA ILE A 620 26.73 0.06 -17.66
C ILE A 620 27.28 0.11 -19.07
N THR A 621 27.42 -1.05 -19.72
CA THR A 621 27.96 -1.20 -21.06
C THR A 621 27.04 -0.55 -22.12
N SER A 622 25.70 -0.71 -21.96
CA SER A 622 24.71 -0.07 -22.81
C SER A 622 24.68 1.45 -22.65
N TYR A 623 24.64 1.94 -21.41
CA TYR A 623 24.35 3.36 -21.10
C TYR A 623 25.60 4.25 -21.15
N TYR A 624 26.77 3.69 -20.85
CA TYR A 624 28.00 4.45 -20.76
C TYR A 624 29.00 4.15 -21.87
N ASP A 625 29.25 2.87 -22.19
CA ASP A 625 30.21 2.49 -23.22
C ASP A 625 29.60 2.62 -24.62
N TYR A 626 28.26 2.49 -24.74
CA TYR A 626 27.53 2.33 -26.00
C TYR A 626 27.93 1.07 -26.76
N ASP A 627 28.37 0.01 -26.05
CA ASP A 627 28.68 -1.31 -26.62
C ASP A 627 27.44 -2.22 -26.51
N PHE A 628 26.48 -1.98 -27.40
CA PHE A 628 25.18 -2.65 -27.42
C PHE A 628 25.30 -4.18 -27.63
N PRO A 629 26.18 -4.71 -28.48
CA PRO A 629 26.33 -6.16 -28.64
C PRO A 629 26.83 -6.85 -27.36
N THR A 630 27.72 -6.24 -26.61
CA THR A 630 28.17 -6.76 -25.31
C THR A 630 27.06 -6.66 -24.27
N ALA A 631 26.36 -5.53 -24.22
CA ALA A 631 25.23 -5.35 -23.29
C ALA A 631 24.13 -6.41 -23.46
N GLU A 632 23.74 -6.72 -24.71
CA GLU A 632 22.74 -7.76 -24.99
C GLU A 632 23.19 -9.14 -24.52
N ARG A 633 24.48 -9.50 -24.75
CA ARG A 633 25.02 -10.78 -24.25
C ARG A 633 24.94 -10.87 -22.74
N GLU A 634 25.29 -9.81 -22.05
CA GLU A 634 25.28 -9.77 -20.58
C GLU A 634 23.84 -9.86 -20.02
N TYR A 635 22.88 -9.17 -20.59
CA TYR A 635 21.47 -9.28 -20.21
C TYR A 635 20.90 -10.69 -20.44
N ARG A 636 21.19 -11.28 -21.62
CA ARG A 636 20.75 -12.65 -21.93
C ARG A 636 21.40 -13.66 -20.97
N ARG A 637 22.68 -13.45 -20.64
CA ARG A 637 23.37 -14.29 -19.66
C ARG A 637 22.75 -14.18 -18.26
N ALA A 638 22.38 -12.99 -17.84
CA ALA A 638 21.65 -12.79 -16.59
C ALA A 638 20.34 -13.58 -16.53
N ILE A 639 19.55 -13.53 -17.64
CA ILE A 639 18.27 -14.25 -17.77
C ILE A 639 18.47 -15.77 -17.80
N GLU A 640 19.52 -16.28 -18.48
CA GLU A 640 19.86 -17.70 -18.47
C GLU A 640 20.20 -18.19 -17.04
N LEU A 641 20.92 -17.38 -16.27
CA LEU A 641 21.29 -17.70 -14.90
C LEU A 641 20.11 -17.62 -13.94
N ASN A 642 19.25 -16.62 -14.11
CA ASN A 642 18.06 -16.44 -13.29
C ASN A 642 16.86 -15.97 -14.14
N PRO A 643 16.05 -16.91 -14.69
CA PRO A 643 14.87 -16.57 -15.51
C PRO A 643 13.76 -15.82 -14.77
N ASN A 644 13.82 -15.74 -13.43
CA ASN A 644 12.88 -14.99 -12.60
C ASN A 644 13.40 -13.60 -12.21
N TYR A 645 14.51 -13.15 -12.81
CA TYR A 645 15.06 -11.82 -12.53
C TYR A 645 14.37 -10.74 -13.36
N ALA A 646 13.25 -10.22 -12.86
CA ALA A 646 12.41 -9.24 -13.55
C ALA A 646 13.19 -8.02 -14.08
N THR A 647 14.20 -7.54 -13.33
CA THR A 647 15.04 -6.40 -13.73
C THR A 647 15.87 -6.70 -14.98
N ALA A 648 16.40 -7.94 -15.14
CA ALA A 648 17.16 -8.30 -16.33
C ALA A 648 16.27 -8.31 -17.58
N HIS A 649 15.03 -8.82 -17.48
CA HIS A 649 14.04 -8.77 -18.56
C HIS A 649 13.67 -7.32 -18.89
N GLN A 650 13.45 -6.46 -17.89
CA GLN A 650 13.18 -5.03 -18.10
C GLN A 650 14.33 -4.35 -18.86
N TRP A 651 15.59 -4.51 -18.43
CA TRP A 651 16.73 -3.85 -19.05
C TRP A 651 17.03 -4.39 -20.46
N LEU A 652 16.81 -5.69 -20.68
CA LEU A 652 16.86 -6.25 -22.05
C LEU A 652 15.75 -5.65 -22.93
N ALA A 653 14.55 -5.45 -22.41
CA ALA A 653 13.46 -4.83 -23.16
C ALA A 653 13.77 -3.39 -23.55
N GLU A 654 14.30 -2.57 -22.63
CA GLU A 654 14.74 -1.21 -22.93
C GLU A 654 15.86 -1.20 -23.98
N HIS A 655 16.81 -2.13 -23.86
CA HIS A 655 17.89 -2.30 -24.83
C HIS A 655 17.36 -2.68 -26.23
N LEU A 656 16.46 -3.67 -26.31
CA LEU A 656 15.85 -4.11 -27.57
C LEU A 656 15.02 -2.98 -28.22
N SER A 657 14.31 -2.16 -27.42
CA SER A 657 13.61 -0.97 -27.92
C SER A 657 14.58 0.01 -28.57
N ALA A 658 15.68 0.35 -27.88
CA ALA A 658 16.73 1.22 -28.42
C ALA A 658 17.33 0.68 -29.75
N MET A 659 17.37 -0.64 -29.90
CA MET A 659 17.81 -1.34 -31.14
C MET A 659 16.70 -1.48 -32.18
N LYS A 660 15.53 -0.82 -32.02
CA LYS A 660 14.36 -0.90 -32.93
C LYS A 660 13.73 -2.31 -33.02
N ARG A 661 14.03 -3.20 -32.08
CA ARG A 661 13.46 -4.55 -32.00
C ARG A 661 12.23 -4.56 -31.10
N ILE A 662 11.21 -3.79 -31.49
CA ILE A 662 10.06 -3.45 -30.64
C ILE A 662 9.26 -4.69 -30.21
N ASP A 663 9.00 -5.64 -31.13
CA ASP A 663 8.21 -6.84 -30.81
C ASP A 663 8.94 -7.72 -29.78
N GLU A 664 10.26 -7.87 -29.89
CA GLU A 664 11.04 -8.60 -28.89
C GLU A 664 11.09 -7.84 -27.56
N ALA A 665 11.19 -6.51 -27.59
CA ALA A 665 11.14 -5.67 -26.41
C ALA A 665 9.80 -5.83 -25.66
N ILE A 666 8.68 -5.92 -26.39
CA ILE A 666 7.35 -6.15 -25.82
C ILE A 666 7.28 -7.52 -25.14
N VAL A 667 7.83 -8.57 -25.73
CA VAL A 667 7.87 -9.92 -25.11
C VAL A 667 8.64 -9.88 -23.79
N GLU A 668 9.81 -9.25 -23.78
CA GLU A 668 10.65 -9.18 -22.58
C GLU A 668 10.03 -8.32 -21.47
N ILE A 669 9.42 -7.18 -21.80
CA ILE A 669 8.75 -6.35 -20.77
C ILE A 669 7.48 -7.01 -20.23
N GLN A 670 6.75 -7.76 -21.05
CA GLN A 670 5.61 -8.56 -20.59
C GLN A 670 6.09 -9.68 -19.64
N ARG A 671 7.25 -10.31 -19.95
CA ARG A 671 7.86 -11.28 -19.05
C ARG A 671 8.28 -10.65 -17.72
N ALA A 672 8.84 -9.45 -17.75
CA ALA A 672 9.14 -8.68 -16.53
C ALA A 672 7.86 -8.40 -15.70
N LEU A 673 6.76 -8.01 -16.36
CA LEU A 673 5.47 -7.75 -15.72
C LEU A 673 4.79 -9.02 -15.21
N ASP A 674 5.01 -10.18 -15.81
CA ASP A 674 4.56 -11.45 -15.25
C ASP A 674 5.21 -11.72 -13.87
N LEU A 675 6.46 -11.30 -13.70
CA LEU A 675 7.23 -11.45 -12.46
C LEU A 675 6.98 -10.30 -11.47
N ASP A 676 6.63 -9.12 -11.97
CA ASP A 676 6.40 -7.90 -11.17
C ASP A 676 5.18 -7.11 -11.67
N PRO A 677 3.96 -7.66 -11.50
CA PRO A 677 2.75 -7.19 -12.19
C PRO A 677 2.30 -5.77 -11.81
N VAL A 678 2.65 -5.31 -10.61
CA VAL A 678 2.24 -3.98 -10.10
C VAL A 678 3.40 -2.99 -10.02
N SER A 679 4.52 -3.28 -10.69
CA SER A 679 5.65 -2.37 -10.82
C SER A 679 5.27 -1.15 -11.67
N VAL A 680 5.18 0.02 -11.05
CA VAL A 680 4.90 1.28 -11.78
C VAL A 680 6.00 1.60 -12.81
N ILE A 681 7.25 1.22 -12.50
CA ILE A 681 8.39 1.43 -13.40
C ILE A 681 8.25 0.57 -14.67
N MET A 682 7.98 -0.74 -14.52
CA MET A 682 7.87 -1.66 -15.66
C MET A 682 6.63 -1.37 -16.51
N ASN A 683 5.49 -1.02 -15.87
CA ASN A 683 4.29 -0.59 -16.57
C ASN A 683 4.53 0.69 -17.39
N ARG A 684 5.29 1.66 -16.85
CA ARG A 684 5.69 2.86 -17.60
C ARG A 684 6.63 2.53 -18.76
N ILE A 685 7.66 1.69 -18.54
CA ILE A 685 8.60 1.27 -19.58
C ILE A 685 7.88 0.52 -20.70
N TYR A 686 6.87 -0.28 -20.38
CA TYR A 686 6.05 -0.89 -21.42
C TYR A 686 5.35 0.16 -22.29
N ALA A 687 4.84 1.23 -21.68
CA ALA A 687 4.27 2.34 -22.45
C ALA A 687 5.33 3.09 -23.26
N ASP A 688 6.55 3.27 -22.74
CA ASP A 688 7.67 3.88 -23.49
C ASP A 688 8.03 3.04 -24.72
N ILE A 689 8.13 1.71 -24.60
CA ILE A 689 8.39 0.79 -25.70
C ILE A 689 7.28 0.87 -26.78
N LEU A 690 6.01 1.01 -26.36
CA LEU A 690 4.90 1.25 -27.30
C LEU A 690 5.04 2.59 -28.03
N MET A 691 5.50 3.64 -27.34
CA MET A 691 5.80 4.94 -27.97
C MET A 691 6.94 4.81 -28.99
N ASP A 692 8.04 4.15 -28.62
CA ASP A 692 9.17 3.90 -29.53
C ASP A 692 8.75 3.12 -30.79
N GLY A 693 7.74 2.23 -30.63
CA GLY A 693 7.11 1.49 -31.72
C GLY A 693 6.01 2.27 -32.47
N SER A 694 5.84 3.56 -32.21
CA SER A 694 4.78 4.42 -32.78
C SER A 694 3.34 3.96 -32.48
N ARG A 695 3.14 3.15 -31.46
CA ARG A 695 1.84 2.63 -30.98
C ARG A 695 1.23 3.58 -29.92
N VAL A 696 1.05 4.85 -30.33
CA VAL A 696 0.75 5.97 -29.40
C VAL A 696 -0.52 5.76 -28.60
N ASP A 697 -1.60 5.22 -29.21
CA ASP A 697 -2.87 5.01 -28.49
C ASP A 697 -2.75 3.95 -27.39
N GLU A 698 -2.03 2.88 -27.68
CA GLU A 698 -1.76 1.83 -26.69
C GLU A 698 -0.83 2.32 -25.58
N ALA A 699 0.14 3.16 -25.95
CA ALA A 699 1.01 3.79 -24.96
C ALA A 699 0.22 4.69 -23.98
N ILE A 700 -0.72 5.49 -24.48
CA ILE A 700 -1.61 6.32 -23.64
C ILE A 700 -2.39 5.44 -22.64
N GLN A 701 -3.01 4.35 -23.12
CA GLN A 701 -3.74 3.43 -22.24
C GLN A 701 -2.83 2.81 -21.17
N GLN A 702 -1.61 2.43 -21.56
CA GLN A 702 -0.67 1.82 -20.63
C GLN A 702 -0.10 2.83 -19.62
N TYR A 703 0.13 4.11 -20.00
CA TYR A 703 0.47 5.17 -19.05
C TYR A 703 -0.68 5.44 -18.07
N GLN A 704 -1.94 5.45 -18.54
CA GLN A 704 -3.11 5.60 -17.69
C GLN A 704 -3.20 4.45 -16.67
N LYS A 705 -2.99 3.20 -17.11
CA LYS A 705 -2.90 2.04 -16.23
C LYS A 705 -1.77 2.18 -15.20
N THR A 706 -0.63 2.75 -15.60
CA THR A 706 0.47 3.03 -14.66
C THR A 706 0.05 4.03 -13.58
N LEU A 707 -0.73 5.06 -13.97
CA LEU A 707 -1.26 6.07 -13.04
C LEU A 707 -2.41 5.55 -12.17
N GLU A 708 -3.11 4.49 -12.57
CA GLU A 708 -4.04 3.75 -11.68
C GLU A 708 -3.27 3.03 -10.56
N LEU A 709 -2.06 2.53 -10.83
CA LEU A 709 -1.20 1.90 -9.81
C LEU A 709 -0.59 2.91 -8.85
N ASP A 710 -0.14 4.07 -9.37
CA ASP A 710 0.37 5.20 -8.59
C ASP A 710 0.00 6.54 -9.24
N PRO A 711 -1.07 7.20 -8.77
CA PRO A 711 -1.51 8.51 -9.27
C PRO A 711 -0.52 9.65 -9.06
N ASN A 712 0.50 9.45 -8.22
CA ASN A 712 1.52 10.46 -7.93
C ASN A 712 2.89 10.13 -8.57
N PHE A 713 2.93 9.27 -9.58
CA PHE A 713 4.17 8.93 -10.26
C PHE A 713 4.51 9.99 -11.34
N PRO A 714 5.43 10.94 -11.06
CA PRO A 714 5.65 12.12 -11.90
C PRO A 714 6.13 11.77 -13.30
N THR A 715 6.92 10.70 -13.41
CA THR A 715 7.47 10.24 -14.69
C THR A 715 6.37 9.75 -15.64
N ALA A 716 5.34 9.03 -15.13
CA ALA A 716 4.23 8.59 -15.96
C ALA A 716 3.39 9.77 -16.45
N HIS A 717 3.13 10.78 -15.64
CA HIS A 717 2.49 12.02 -16.07
C HIS A 717 3.28 12.73 -17.17
N PHE A 718 4.61 12.81 -17.01
CA PHE A 718 5.47 13.44 -18.02
C PHE A 718 5.38 12.72 -19.38
N PHE A 719 5.53 11.40 -19.40
CA PHE A 719 5.50 10.63 -20.64
C PHE A 719 4.09 10.51 -21.23
N LEU A 720 3.03 10.49 -20.41
CA LEU A 720 1.65 10.62 -20.89
C LEU A 720 1.44 11.97 -21.59
N GLY A 721 2.00 13.06 -21.02
CA GLY A 721 2.03 14.37 -21.66
C GLY A 721 2.72 14.33 -23.03
N ARG A 722 3.85 13.64 -23.16
CA ARG A 722 4.54 13.43 -24.44
C ARG A 722 3.69 12.64 -25.46
N ALA A 723 2.99 11.62 -25.00
CA ALA A 723 2.10 10.84 -25.84
C ALA A 723 0.92 11.67 -26.36
N TYR A 724 0.32 12.53 -25.53
CA TYR A 724 -0.70 13.48 -25.97
C TYR A 724 -0.14 14.53 -26.93
N GLU A 725 1.08 15.02 -26.70
CA GLU A 725 1.76 15.95 -27.62
C GLU A 725 1.98 15.32 -28.99
N ALA A 726 2.45 14.07 -29.06
CA ALA A 726 2.63 13.32 -30.32
C ALA A 726 1.32 13.21 -31.15
N LYS A 727 0.16 13.27 -30.48
CA LYS A 727 -1.18 13.32 -31.12
C LYS A 727 -1.69 14.73 -31.39
N GLY A 728 -0.93 15.78 -31.05
CA GLY A 728 -1.37 17.16 -31.16
C GLY A 728 -2.41 17.60 -30.11
N MET A 729 -2.61 16.80 -29.06
CA MET A 729 -3.55 17.05 -27.96
C MET A 729 -2.88 17.92 -26.89
N TYR A 730 -2.53 19.16 -27.27
CA TYR A 730 -1.68 20.04 -26.45
C TYR A 730 -2.28 20.43 -25.10
N ASP A 731 -3.63 20.56 -24.99
CA ASP A 731 -4.28 20.88 -23.72
C ASP A 731 -4.08 19.76 -22.69
N GLN A 732 -4.25 18.50 -23.13
CA GLN A 732 -4.01 17.35 -22.26
C GLN A 732 -2.51 17.20 -21.95
N ALA A 733 -1.65 17.45 -22.93
CA ALA A 733 -0.19 17.40 -22.71
C ALA A 733 0.26 18.38 -21.61
N VAL A 734 -0.17 19.65 -21.72
CA VAL A 734 0.16 20.69 -20.70
C VAL A 734 -0.44 20.36 -19.33
N ALA A 735 -1.65 19.79 -19.29
CA ALA A 735 -2.26 19.35 -18.03
C ALA A 735 -1.41 18.26 -17.35
N GLU A 736 -0.96 17.26 -18.10
CA GLU A 736 -0.13 16.17 -17.56
C GLU A 736 1.28 16.64 -17.18
N TYR A 737 1.91 17.50 -17.98
CA TYR A 737 3.18 18.13 -17.62
C TYR A 737 3.09 18.95 -16.34
N SER A 738 1.99 19.70 -16.16
CA SER A 738 1.75 20.47 -14.93
C SER A 738 1.62 19.59 -13.69
N LYS A 739 0.97 18.41 -13.81
CA LYS A 739 0.89 17.43 -12.72
C LYS A 739 2.28 16.89 -12.37
N SER A 740 3.05 16.47 -13.38
CA SER A 740 4.43 16.02 -13.20
C SER A 740 5.28 17.06 -12.49
N GLN A 741 5.19 18.32 -12.91
CA GLN A 741 5.94 19.43 -12.31
C GLN A 741 5.53 19.68 -10.86
N ALA A 742 4.23 19.66 -10.57
CA ALA A 742 3.71 19.84 -9.20
C ALA A 742 4.20 18.74 -8.25
N ILE A 743 4.18 17.48 -8.69
CA ILE A 743 4.69 16.34 -7.89
C ILE A 743 6.21 16.47 -7.66
N ASN A 744 6.96 16.97 -8.64
CA ASN A 744 8.39 17.24 -8.54
C ASN A 744 8.73 18.51 -7.74
N GLY A 745 7.75 19.19 -7.16
CA GLY A 745 7.96 20.33 -6.26
C GLY A 745 8.16 21.67 -6.98
N VAL A 746 7.83 21.78 -8.27
CA VAL A 746 7.78 23.06 -8.96
C VAL A 746 6.69 23.93 -8.33
N SER A 747 6.98 25.20 -8.08
CA SER A 747 6.05 26.10 -7.39
C SER A 747 4.75 26.27 -8.17
N PRO A 748 3.59 26.39 -7.50
CA PRO A 748 2.30 26.64 -8.17
C PRO A 748 2.30 27.92 -9.03
N GLU A 749 3.11 28.93 -8.66
CA GLU A 749 3.25 30.18 -9.40
C GLU A 749 3.98 29.97 -10.72
N GLU A 750 5.06 29.19 -10.74
CA GLU A 750 5.78 28.83 -11.95
C GLU A 750 4.94 27.97 -12.90
N ILE A 751 4.20 26.97 -12.37
CA ILE A 751 3.28 26.16 -13.16
C ILE A 751 2.18 27.04 -13.78
N LYS A 752 1.60 27.94 -12.98
CA LYS A 752 0.57 28.88 -13.44
C LYS A 752 1.11 29.78 -14.57
N LYS A 753 2.35 30.30 -14.41
CA LYS A 753 2.99 31.12 -15.43
C LYS A 753 3.18 30.37 -16.75
N LEU A 754 3.56 29.08 -16.68
CA LEU A 754 3.66 28.20 -17.84
C LEU A 754 2.31 28.00 -18.52
N GLN A 755 1.26 27.72 -17.75
CA GLN A 755 -0.12 27.53 -18.24
C GLN A 755 -0.67 28.82 -18.86
N GLU A 756 -0.45 30.00 -18.25
CA GLU A 756 -0.84 31.29 -18.81
C GLU A 756 -0.09 31.61 -20.10
N THR A 757 1.19 31.25 -20.19
CA THR A 757 1.99 31.38 -21.40
C THR A 757 1.42 30.51 -22.52
N TYR A 758 1.07 29.27 -22.21
CA TYR A 758 0.38 28.38 -23.14
C TYR A 758 -0.94 28.96 -23.62
N ALA A 759 -1.81 29.36 -22.70
CA ALA A 759 -3.15 29.88 -23.00
C ALA A 759 -3.10 31.16 -23.89
N ARG A 760 -2.09 32.03 -23.67
CA ARG A 760 -1.95 33.29 -24.39
C ARG A 760 -1.22 33.18 -25.72
N SER A 761 -0.19 32.31 -25.80
CA SER A 761 0.79 32.32 -26.89
C SER A 761 1.01 30.93 -27.51
N GLY A 762 0.25 29.93 -27.08
CA GLY A 762 0.26 28.58 -27.64
C GLY A 762 1.45 27.71 -27.17
N PHE A 763 1.45 26.46 -27.67
CA PHE A 763 2.36 25.43 -27.20
C PHE A 763 3.84 25.73 -27.48
N ARG A 764 4.15 26.39 -28.61
CA ARG A 764 5.54 26.78 -28.96
C ARG A 764 6.14 27.73 -27.92
N ALA A 765 5.35 28.69 -27.41
CA ALA A 765 5.80 29.61 -26.36
C ALA A 765 5.95 28.91 -25.01
N TYR A 766 5.09 27.93 -24.70
CA TYR A 766 5.22 27.06 -23.53
C TYR A 766 6.57 26.29 -23.58
N VAL A 767 6.91 25.67 -24.69
CA VAL A 767 8.18 24.95 -24.86
C VAL A 767 9.37 25.89 -24.75
N GLN A 768 9.33 27.08 -25.37
CA GLN A 768 10.41 28.08 -25.26
C GLN A 768 10.66 28.48 -23.81
N MET A 769 9.59 28.68 -23.02
CA MET A 769 9.72 29.02 -21.61
C MET A 769 10.37 27.89 -20.81
N ASN A 770 10.07 26.61 -21.12
CA ASN A 770 10.77 25.46 -20.50
C ASN A 770 12.27 25.44 -20.90
N VAL A 771 12.63 25.80 -22.13
CA VAL A 771 14.04 25.97 -22.54
C VAL A 771 14.73 27.03 -21.66
N ASP A 772 14.12 28.21 -21.50
CA ASP A 772 14.69 29.32 -20.74
C ASP A 772 14.86 28.95 -19.26
N GLN A 773 13.88 28.26 -18.68
CA GLN A 773 13.96 27.74 -17.31
C GLN A 773 15.08 26.70 -17.14
N LEU A 774 15.23 25.78 -18.08
CA LEU A 774 16.25 24.75 -18.03
C LEU A 774 17.66 25.35 -18.17
N LEU A 775 17.84 26.31 -19.06
CA LEU A 775 19.11 27.04 -19.25
C LEU A 775 19.52 27.89 -18.04
N ALA A 776 18.55 28.31 -17.22
CA ALA A 776 18.84 29.02 -15.98
C ALA A 776 19.41 28.10 -14.87
N GLN A 777 19.28 26.79 -15.01
CA GLN A 777 19.86 25.80 -14.09
C GLN A 777 21.35 25.60 -14.40
N ARG A 778 22.15 25.40 -13.36
CA ARG A 778 23.61 25.19 -13.52
C ARG A 778 23.97 23.83 -14.15
N ASN A 779 23.17 22.80 -13.89
CA ASN A 779 23.35 21.45 -14.40
C ASN A 779 22.03 20.90 -14.92
N PHE A 780 22.00 20.53 -16.17
CA PHE A 780 20.85 19.91 -16.80
C PHE A 780 21.32 18.86 -17.83
N PRO A 781 20.50 17.82 -18.11
CA PRO A 781 20.84 16.82 -19.10
C PRO A 781 20.80 17.40 -20.52
N PRO A 782 21.89 17.31 -21.32
CA PRO A 782 21.94 17.85 -22.67
C PRO A 782 20.85 17.28 -23.58
N TYR A 783 20.55 15.99 -23.46
CA TYR A 783 19.51 15.33 -24.25
C TYR A 783 18.13 15.96 -24.07
N VAL A 784 17.76 16.31 -22.85
CA VAL A 784 16.46 16.96 -22.56
C VAL A 784 16.37 18.32 -23.25
N LEU A 785 17.47 19.08 -23.28
CA LEU A 785 17.48 20.36 -23.97
C LEU A 785 17.43 20.18 -25.50
N ALA A 786 18.07 19.13 -26.03
CA ALA A 786 17.95 18.76 -27.43
C ALA A 786 16.51 18.43 -27.84
N THR A 787 15.75 17.67 -27.01
CA THR A 787 14.33 17.38 -27.27
C THR A 787 13.47 18.66 -27.29
N LEU A 788 13.72 19.61 -26.34
CA LEU A 788 13.00 20.88 -26.32
C LEU A 788 13.28 21.74 -27.57
N TYR A 789 14.55 21.81 -28.03
CA TYR A 789 14.87 22.52 -29.27
C TYR A 789 14.32 21.81 -30.52
N ALA A 790 14.24 20.48 -30.49
CA ALA A 790 13.59 19.71 -31.55
C ALA A 790 12.10 20.08 -31.70
N ARG A 791 11.38 20.23 -30.59
CA ARG A 791 9.97 20.69 -30.57
C ARG A 791 9.79 22.11 -31.10
N LEU A 792 10.82 22.94 -31.00
CA LEU A 792 10.83 24.30 -31.53
C LEU A 792 11.30 24.37 -32.98
N ASP A 793 11.61 23.24 -33.66
CA ASP A 793 12.21 23.16 -34.99
C ASP A 793 13.57 23.88 -35.13
N ARG A 794 14.31 23.96 -34.03
CA ARG A 794 15.62 24.61 -33.98
C ARG A 794 16.73 23.59 -34.22
N LYS A 795 17.00 23.30 -35.48
CA LYS A 795 17.89 22.22 -35.95
C LYS A 795 19.31 22.36 -35.39
N GLU A 796 19.91 23.54 -35.53
CA GLU A 796 21.31 23.75 -35.13
C GLU A 796 21.55 23.52 -33.64
N GLU A 797 20.65 24.04 -32.82
CA GLU A 797 20.70 23.85 -31.39
C GLU A 797 20.41 22.40 -30.99
N THR A 798 19.44 21.76 -31.66
CA THR A 798 19.15 20.34 -31.45
C THR A 798 20.40 19.49 -31.63
N LEU A 799 21.07 19.62 -32.79
CA LEU A 799 22.27 18.84 -33.11
C LEU A 799 23.46 19.20 -32.20
N MET A 800 23.61 20.47 -31.83
CA MET A 800 24.66 20.90 -30.91
C MET A 800 24.47 20.24 -29.54
N TRP A 801 23.23 20.19 -29.01
CA TRP A 801 22.96 19.61 -27.70
C TRP A 801 23.02 18.09 -27.71
N LEU A 802 22.66 17.42 -28.82
CA LEU A 802 22.86 15.99 -28.99
C LEU A 802 24.37 15.63 -28.97
N GLU A 803 25.23 16.43 -29.64
CA GLU A 803 26.67 16.22 -29.60
C GLU A 803 27.23 16.33 -28.17
N LYS A 804 26.79 17.36 -27.42
CA LYS A 804 27.12 17.49 -25.99
C LYS A 804 26.60 16.30 -25.15
N GLY A 805 25.41 15.78 -25.43
CA GLY A 805 24.90 14.59 -24.80
C GLY A 805 25.78 13.38 -25.00
N TYR A 806 26.28 13.20 -26.22
CA TYR A 806 27.24 12.14 -26.54
C TYR A 806 28.58 12.33 -25.80
N GLU A 807 29.15 13.53 -25.80
CA GLU A 807 30.40 13.86 -25.11
C GLU A 807 30.29 13.65 -23.58
N GLN A 808 29.14 13.98 -22.98
CA GLN A 808 28.87 13.83 -21.56
C GLN A 808 28.38 12.44 -21.16
N ARG A 809 28.22 11.54 -22.13
CA ARG A 809 27.68 10.20 -21.88
C ARG A 809 26.30 10.21 -21.21
N ASP A 810 25.43 11.11 -21.68
CA ASP A 810 24.04 11.11 -21.21
C ASP A 810 23.37 9.79 -21.61
N PHE A 811 22.91 9.00 -20.65
CA PHE A 811 22.35 7.69 -20.91
C PHE A 811 21.12 7.73 -21.85
N ARG A 812 20.40 8.87 -21.89
CA ARG A 812 19.23 9.08 -22.78
C ARG A 812 19.60 9.06 -24.24
N MET A 813 20.88 9.25 -24.56
CA MET A 813 21.37 9.14 -25.95
C MET A 813 21.10 7.78 -26.58
N THR A 814 20.91 6.71 -25.76
CA THR A 814 20.51 5.40 -26.26
C THR A 814 19.15 5.42 -26.98
N LEU A 815 18.30 6.40 -26.70
CA LEU A 815 16.98 6.58 -27.33
C LEU A 815 17.05 7.34 -28.68
N LEU A 816 18.22 7.82 -29.09
CA LEU A 816 18.38 8.71 -30.24
C LEU A 816 17.73 8.18 -31.54
N SER A 817 17.80 6.89 -31.79
CA SER A 817 17.26 6.26 -32.99
C SER A 817 15.73 6.07 -32.97
N VAL A 818 15.12 5.98 -31.80
CA VAL A 818 13.68 5.65 -31.60
C VAL A 818 12.86 6.85 -31.19
N ASP A 819 13.44 7.87 -30.54
CA ASP A 819 12.68 9.03 -30.07
C ASP A 819 12.04 9.79 -31.24
N TYR A 820 10.72 9.89 -31.23
CA TYR A 820 9.90 10.50 -32.32
C TYR A 820 10.21 11.99 -32.52
N GLU A 821 10.72 12.69 -31.52
CA GLU A 821 11.03 14.12 -31.59
C GLU A 821 12.18 14.41 -32.59
N PHE A 822 13.04 13.43 -32.83
CA PHE A 822 14.15 13.57 -33.78
C PHE A 822 13.84 13.02 -35.19
N GLU A 823 12.64 12.51 -35.44
CA GLU A 823 12.28 11.90 -36.71
C GLU A 823 12.58 12.83 -37.91
N LYS A 824 12.25 14.11 -37.76
CA LYS A 824 12.50 15.13 -38.81
C LYS A 824 13.99 15.43 -39.06
N PHE A 825 14.89 15.03 -38.18
CA PHE A 825 16.33 15.25 -38.31
C PHE A 825 17.08 13.99 -38.77
N ARG A 826 16.41 12.83 -38.86
CA ARG A 826 17.04 11.55 -39.21
C ARG A 826 17.71 11.58 -40.59
N SER A 827 17.30 12.46 -41.52
CA SER A 827 17.93 12.62 -42.85
C SER A 827 19.21 13.49 -42.82
N ASP A 828 19.46 14.26 -41.72
CA ASP A 828 20.65 15.13 -41.63
C ASP A 828 21.92 14.30 -41.49
N PRO A 829 22.97 14.59 -42.31
CA PRO A 829 24.23 13.84 -42.24
C PRO A 829 24.91 13.84 -40.87
N ARG A 830 24.80 14.94 -40.11
CA ARG A 830 25.38 15.03 -38.75
C ARG A 830 24.64 14.15 -37.75
N PHE A 831 23.32 14.08 -37.88
CA PHE A 831 22.49 13.17 -37.08
C PHE A 831 22.84 11.71 -37.35
N LYS A 832 22.94 11.34 -38.64
CA LYS A 832 23.35 9.98 -39.09
C LYS A 832 24.73 9.62 -38.54
N GLU A 833 25.68 10.55 -38.66
CA GLU A 833 27.02 10.33 -38.15
C GLU A 833 27.03 10.11 -36.61
N LEU A 834 26.23 10.84 -35.89
CA LEU A 834 26.08 10.67 -34.43
C LEU A 834 25.50 9.29 -34.11
N VAL A 835 24.42 8.86 -34.78
CA VAL A 835 23.81 7.53 -34.65
C VAL A 835 24.83 6.43 -34.94
N ARG A 836 25.62 6.59 -36.01
CA ARG A 836 26.68 5.64 -36.43
C ARG A 836 27.80 5.58 -35.37
N ARG A 837 28.27 6.72 -34.83
CA ARG A 837 29.30 6.79 -33.80
C ARG A 837 28.86 6.11 -32.49
N MET A 838 27.57 6.14 -32.20
CA MET A 838 26.99 5.44 -31.08
C MET A 838 26.78 3.94 -31.33
N GLY A 839 26.81 3.48 -32.57
CA GLY A 839 26.50 2.09 -32.93
C GLY A 839 25.00 1.75 -32.85
N LEU A 840 24.13 2.76 -32.89
CA LEU A 840 22.69 2.59 -32.94
C LEU A 840 22.19 2.27 -34.36
N PRO A 841 21.04 1.58 -34.54
CA PRO A 841 20.46 1.35 -35.86
C PRO A 841 19.97 2.66 -36.47
N GLU A 842 20.18 2.83 -37.79
CA GLU A 842 19.75 3.99 -38.59
C GLU A 842 18.24 4.08 -38.78
#